data_98d47281bf1f62c8741426c2aa8acd0e
#
_entry.id   98d47281bf1f62c8741426c2aa8acd0e
#
_cell.length_a   1.000
_cell.length_b   1.000
_cell.length_c   1.000
_cell.angle_alpha   90.00
_cell.angle_beta   90.00
_cell.angle_gamma   90.00
#
_symmetry.space_group_name_H-M   'P 1'
#
loop_
_entity.id
_entity.type
_entity.pdbx_description
1 polymer ?
#
loop_
_entity_poly.entity_id
_entity_poly.type
_entity_poly.pdbx_seq_one_letter_code
_entity_poly.pdbx_strand_id
1 'polypeptide(L)'
;MLLSMLLHPLRIAAQEAPQVIINPEVSYAGVIKNYTIANLSVNGVEGYEDYMLTSISGLSVGQEISVPGSEITDAVKRYWKHGLFSEVKISADSIVGDSIYLAIHLKTRPRVSRINYLGIKKKSEREDMEQKLGLLKGSQVTPNMISRAQILAKKYYEEKGFNNCEVNIRQRDDVAEKNHVILDVDIDKKQKIKVHRIYIIGNKAFKEKKLKGSIFGGGALKKLREVNTLAGMFRSKKYTPEKYKEDKDNIITFYNSMGYRDAVLLHDSVATYDDRHVDIYFNISEGEKYYLRNVTWVGNTVYTTDYLSNLLGMKKGDVYNQTLLNKRLREDDDAVGNAYWNHGYLFYDLTPVEINIDGDSIDLEMRIQEGPQAHISHVRITGNNRLYEKVVRRELRTKPGDLFSKDALMRSAREIASMGHFDQEKVNPDVKPNYEDGTVDINWDLEQKSNDQVEFSLGWGQTGVIGKIGLKLNNFSMANLFRKNKEHRGIMPIGDGEQLALGAQTNGTYYQSYNVSYSTGWFGGKRPIQFSVGIFYSKQTDVNGNYYNSNWYNSGIYSLYSGYSSTYGYSNYENYYDPDKYIQLLGGSIGWGKRLRWPDDYFTLSLNLSYTLYMIKNWRYNFLMQNGNSNNLNLGITLSRVSTDNQLFPRTGSEFTLSLAITPPWSSFFNKDYKNLATNPSSKTYNAELQEKYRWIEYHKWKFKSKTYTALTSGQKCFVLMTRAEIGLLGSYNQYNKSPFETFYMGGDGMSGYSSSYSEETIGLRGYENGSLTPYGSPGYAYDRFGVEIRYPFLLGNTTIYGLGFAEAGNAWTDIADFNPFKMKRSAGFGVRIFLPMVGLMGLDWAYGFDEVSGKKGGSNFHFVLGQEF
;
A
#
# COMPACT_ATOMS: atom_id res chain seq x y z
N MET A 1 5.94 -119.21 51.62
CA MET A 1 6.77 -118.73 52.76
C MET A 1 7.79 -117.76 52.19
N LEU A 2 7.76 -116.55 52.73
CA LEU A 2 8.76 -115.51 52.61
C LEU A 2 9.03 -114.92 51.19
N LEU A 3 8.40 -113.83 50.92
CA LEU A 3 8.68 -112.39 51.07
C LEU A 3 10.09 -112.00 50.58
N SER A 4 10.15 -111.35 49.33
CA SER A 4 11.21 -110.43 48.97
C SER A 4 10.60 -109.21 48.21
N MET A 5 10.66 -108.17 48.90
CA MET A 5 10.23 -106.81 48.38
C MET A 5 11.21 -106.33 47.33
N LEU A 6 10.70 -105.90 46.18
CA LEU A 6 11.40 -105.13 45.17
C LEU A 6 11.39 -103.65 45.48
N LEU A 7 12.58 -103.07 45.78
CA LEU A 7 12.86 -101.68 45.86
C LEU A 7 13.07 -101.12 44.42
N HIS A 8 12.19 -100.27 43.96
CA HIS A 8 12.46 -99.46 42.80
C HIS A 8 13.00 -98.04 43.24
N PRO A 9 14.18 -97.68 42.73
CA PRO A 9 14.62 -96.30 42.99
C PRO A 9 13.85 -95.28 42.14
N LEU A 10 13.13 -94.33 42.82
CA LEU A 10 12.61 -93.08 42.23
C LEU A 10 13.83 -92.30 41.71
N ARG A 11 13.94 -92.16 40.44
CA ARG A 11 14.76 -91.07 39.80
C ARG A 11 14.06 -89.79 39.94
N ILE A 12 14.55 -88.98 40.83
CA ILE A 12 14.22 -87.50 40.88
C ILE A 12 14.96 -86.86 39.71
N ALA A 13 14.25 -86.49 38.70
CA ALA A 13 14.80 -85.65 37.64
C ALA A 13 15.14 -84.29 38.25
N ALA A 14 16.40 -84.02 38.43
CA ALA A 14 16.84 -82.64 38.77
C ALA A 14 16.47 -81.68 37.58
N GLN A 15 15.52 -80.75 37.83
CA GLN A 15 15.21 -79.70 36.92
C GLN A 15 16.47 -78.82 36.92
N GLU A 16 17.22 -78.78 35.83
CA GLU A 16 18.33 -77.83 35.63
C GLU A 16 17.80 -76.42 35.81
N ALA A 17 18.40 -75.63 36.66
CA ALA A 17 18.07 -74.22 36.85
C ALA A 17 18.23 -73.47 35.50
N PRO A 18 17.29 -72.63 35.09
CA PRO A 18 17.36 -71.98 33.81
C PRO A 18 18.67 -71.22 33.69
N GLN A 19 19.40 -71.44 32.62
CA GLN A 19 20.68 -70.84 32.37
C GLN A 19 20.44 -69.33 32.13
N VAL A 20 21.01 -68.42 32.98
CA VAL A 20 20.95 -66.98 32.86
C VAL A 20 22.10 -66.50 32.00
N ILE A 21 21.82 -65.97 30.85
CA ILE A 21 22.81 -65.36 29.95
C ILE A 21 22.67 -63.81 30.13
N ILE A 22 23.73 -63.19 30.66
CA ILE A 22 23.81 -61.75 30.86
C ILE A 22 24.51 -61.13 29.64
N ASN A 23 23.98 -60.01 29.10
CA ASN A 23 24.47 -59.33 27.90
C ASN A 23 24.68 -60.29 26.70
N PRO A 24 23.62 -60.97 26.23
CA PRO A 24 23.77 -61.89 25.12
C PRO A 24 24.20 -61.17 23.85
N GLU A 25 25.23 -61.73 23.17
CA GLU A 25 25.56 -61.32 21.81
C GLU A 25 24.54 -61.87 20.83
N VAL A 26 23.72 -60.93 20.27
CA VAL A 26 22.70 -61.21 19.23
C VAL A 26 23.30 -60.96 17.87
N SER A 27 23.60 -62.08 17.11
CA SER A 27 24.04 -61.96 15.72
C SER A 27 22.83 -62.04 14.80
N TYR A 28 22.67 -61.07 13.90
CA TYR A 28 21.61 -61.09 12.86
C TYR A 28 21.79 -62.27 11.86
N ALA A 29 22.96 -62.83 11.77
CA ALA A 29 23.23 -64.03 11.00
C ALA A 29 23.00 -65.35 11.78
N GLY A 30 22.57 -65.28 13.05
CA GLY A 30 22.31 -66.42 13.93
C GLY A 30 20.95 -67.07 13.65
N VAL A 31 20.75 -68.26 14.33
CA VAL A 31 19.46 -68.95 14.28
C VAL A 31 18.39 -68.12 15.01
N ILE A 32 17.26 -67.90 14.36
CA ILE A 32 16.11 -67.19 14.93
C ILE A 32 15.56 -68.09 16.09
N LYS A 33 15.40 -67.45 17.25
CA LYS A 33 14.76 -68.05 18.42
C LYS A 33 13.62 -67.20 18.88
N ASN A 34 12.54 -67.79 19.35
CA ASN A 34 11.41 -67.06 19.92
C ASN A 34 11.64 -66.92 21.43
N TYR A 35 11.36 -65.74 21.92
CA TYR A 35 11.44 -65.40 23.34
C TYR A 35 10.18 -64.59 23.76
N THR A 36 9.77 -64.77 24.99
CA THR A 36 8.73 -63.93 25.62
C THR A 36 9.39 -62.80 26.35
N ILE A 37 8.91 -61.55 26.08
CA ILE A 37 9.42 -60.37 26.77
C ILE A 37 9.02 -60.40 28.24
N ALA A 38 10.00 -60.54 29.15
CA ALA A 38 9.78 -60.57 30.57
C ALA A 38 9.83 -59.13 31.21
N ASN A 39 10.64 -58.28 30.63
CA ASN A 39 10.72 -56.90 31.08
C ASN A 39 11.15 -55.97 29.92
N LEU A 40 10.65 -54.72 29.95
CA LEU A 40 11.02 -53.64 29.07
C LEU A 40 11.44 -52.42 29.92
N SER A 41 12.72 -52.06 29.89
CA SER A 41 13.23 -50.84 30.53
C SER A 41 13.53 -49.77 29.50
N VAL A 42 13.33 -48.50 29.84
CA VAL A 42 13.69 -47.39 29.00
C VAL A 42 14.74 -46.53 29.68
N ASN A 43 15.83 -46.24 28.98
CA ASN A 43 17.00 -45.58 29.54
C ASN A 43 17.41 -44.39 28.64
N GLY A 44 17.99 -43.31 29.23
CA GLY A 44 18.65 -42.25 28.51
C GLY A 44 17.77 -41.02 28.20
N VAL A 45 16.52 -40.98 28.67
CA VAL A 45 15.59 -39.86 28.49
C VAL A 45 15.04 -39.43 29.82
N GLU A 46 15.16 -38.11 30.14
CA GLU A 46 14.57 -37.48 31.32
C GLU A 46 13.30 -36.71 30.92
N GLY A 47 12.27 -36.70 31.77
CA GLY A 47 11.04 -35.91 31.57
C GLY A 47 9.94 -36.57 30.73
N TYR A 48 10.05 -37.85 30.45
CA TYR A 48 8.99 -38.67 29.85
C TYR A 48 8.68 -39.86 30.76
N GLU A 49 7.40 -40.20 30.84
CA GLU A 49 6.98 -41.41 31.55
C GLU A 49 7.33 -42.68 30.79
N ASP A 50 7.93 -43.66 31.44
CA ASP A 50 8.41 -44.91 30.79
C ASP A 50 7.31 -45.65 30.02
N TYR A 51 6.07 -45.64 30.53
CA TYR A 51 4.95 -46.28 29.85
C TYR A 51 4.59 -45.62 28.50
N MET A 52 4.75 -44.30 28.39
CA MET A 52 4.54 -43.62 27.12
C MET A 52 5.60 -44.02 26.10
N LEU A 53 6.85 -44.00 26.52
CA LEU A 53 7.97 -44.37 25.66
C LEU A 53 7.85 -45.84 25.22
N THR A 54 7.55 -46.76 26.15
CA THR A 54 7.32 -48.16 25.83
C THR A 54 6.15 -48.36 24.84
N SER A 55 5.06 -47.63 24.99
CA SER A 55 3.92 -47.67 24.06
C SER A 55 4.29 -47.27 22.62
N ILE A 56 5.23 -46.35 22.41
CA ILE A 56 5.73 -45.97 21.08
C ILE A 56 6.43 -47.17 20.40
N SER A 57 7.14 -48.01 21.16
CA SER A 57 7.81 -49.22 20.61
C SER A 57 6.81 -50.18 19.99
N GLY A 58 5.61 -50.27 20.55
CA GLY A 58 4.61 -51.27 20.24
C GLY A 58 5.00 -52.67 20.71
N LEU A 59 5.99 -52.74 21.63
CA LEU A 59 6.37 -53.98 22.35
C LEU A 59 5.68 -53.96 23.71
N SER A 60 5.28 -55.13 24.20
CA SER A 60 4.64 -55.26 25.52
C SER A 60 5.21 -56.46 26.29
N VAL A 61 5.26 -56.37 27.62
CA VAL A 61 5.61 -57.47 28.50
C VAL A 61 4.60 -58.59 28.30
N GLY A 62 5.11 -59.81 28.15
CA GLY A 62 4.31 -61.00 27.83
C GLY A 62 4.16 -61.30 26.33
N GLN A 63 4.63 -60.42 25.47
CA GLN A 63 4.61 -60.60 24.01
C GLN A 63 5.71 -61.57 23.59
N GLU A 64 5.37 -62.50 22.70
CA GLU A 64 6.35 -63.39 22.03
C GLU A 64 6.97 -62.66 20.85
N ILE A 65 8.29 -62.66 20.74
CA ILE A 65 9.06 -62.04 19.65
C ILE A 65 10.12 -62.96 19.14
N SER A 66 10.46 -62.81 17.84
CA SER A 66 11.58 -63.48 17.23
C SER A 66 12.85 -62.65 17.36
N VAL A 67 13.98 -63.22 17.80
CA VAL A 67 15.26 -62.53 17.94
C VAL A 67 16.34 -63.35 17.21
N PRO A 68 16.98 -62.73 16.19
CA PRO A 68 16.68 -61.47 15.51
C PRO A 68 15.38 -61.59 14.74
N GLY A 69 14.60 -60.44 14.75
CA GLY A 69 13.27 -60.43 14.13
C GLY A 69 12.81 -59.04 13.70
N SER A 70 11.64 -59.05 13.04
CA SER A 70 11.00 -57.80 12.51
C SER A 70 10.46 -56.90 13.60
N GLU A 71 10.00 -57.47 14.73
CA GLU A 71 9.35 -56.74 15.85
C GLU A 71 10.29 -55.70 16.45
N ILE A 72 11.56 -56.05 16.66
CA ILE A 72 12.57 -55.11 17.17
C ILE A 72 12.87 -54.03 16.11
N THR A 73 13.03 -54.45 14.84
CA THR A 73 13.27 -53.52 13.74
C THR A 73 12.12 -52.53 13.58
N ASP A 74 10.88 -52.99 13.71
CA ASP A 74 9.69 -52.11 13.58
C ASP A 74 9.51 -51.20 14.80
N ALA A 75 9.87 -51.66 16.00
CA ALA A 75 9.95 -50.82 17.19
C ALA A 75 10.94 -49.65 16.99
N VAL A 76 12.14 -49.92 16.49
CA VAL A 76 13.13 -48.88 16.14
C VAL A 76 12.59 -47.93 15.08
N LYS A 77 11.96 -48.44 14.00
CA LYS A 77 11.34 -47.60 12.97
C LYS A 77 10.21 -46.66 13.52
N ARG A 78 9.39 -47.17 14.47
CA ARG A 78 8.36 -46.38 15.13
C ARG A 78 8.95 -45.20 15.90
N TYR A 79 10.01 -45.40 16.67
CA TYR A 79 10.71 -44.28 17.36
C TYR A 79 11.29 -43.26 16.37
N TRP A 80 11.91 -43.73 15.26
CA TRP A 80 12.41 -42.84 14.22
C TRP A 80 11.29 -42.02 13.54
N LYS A 81 10.15 -42.65 13.30
CA LYS A 81 8.98 -42.01 12.70
C LYS A 81 8.41 -40.89 13.58
N HIS A 82 8.48 -41.02 14.91
CA HIS A 82 8.10 -40.00 15.87
C HIS A 82 8.98 -38.73 15.79
N GLY A 83 10.22 -38.89 15.32
CA GLY A 83 11.12 -37.75 15.11
C GLY A 83 11.73 -37.11 16.36
N LEU A 84 11.36 -37.58 17.56
CA LEU A 84 11.80 -37.00 18.86
C LEU A 84 13.22 -37.42 19.25
N PHE A 85 13.74 -38.52 18.70
CA PHE A 85 14.99 -39.13 19.15
C PHE A 85 16.10 -38.94 18.12
N SER A 86 17.32 -38.74 18.61
CA SER A 86 18.54 -38.67 17.81
C SER A 86 19.25 -40.04 17.75
N GLU A 87 19.01 -40.90 18.72
CA GLU A 87 19.56 -42.23 18.80
C GLU A 87 18.53 -43.17 19.41
N VAL A 88 18.38 -44.34 18.82
CA VAL A 88 17.50 -45.43 19.30
C VAL A 88 18.27 -46.72 19.21
N LYS A 89 18.48 -47.37 20.35
CA LYS A 89 19.14 -48.69 20.45
C LYS A 89 18.30 -49.57 21.35
N ILE A 90 18.01 -50.77 20.91
CA ILE A 90 17.34 -51.79 21.72
C ILE A 90 18.36 -52.90 21.94
N SER A 91 18.66 -53.22 23.21
CA SER A 91 19.59 -54.25 23.64
C SER A 91 18.86 -55.30 24.47
N ALA A 92 19.36 -56.52 24.47
CA ALA A 92 18.95 -57.55 25.42
C ALA A 92 19.87 -57.49 26.63
N ASP A 93 19.34 -57.23 27.81
CA ASP A 93 20.11 -57.19 29.05
C ASP A 93 20.39 -58.61 29.58
N SER A 94 19.41 -59.52 29.51
CA SER A 94 19.58 -60.90 29.90
C SER A 94 18.52 -61.80 29.22
N ILE A 95 18.89 -63.06 29.14
CA ILE A 95 18.00 -64.15 28.69
C ILE A 95 17.98 -65.19 29.79
N VAL A 96 16.77 -65.56 30.23
CA VAL A 96 16.55 -66.61 31.25
C VAL A 96 15.61 -67.66 30.66
N GLY A 97 16.14 -68.75 30.16
CA GLY A 97 15.38 -69.79 29.44
C GLY A 97 14.74 -69.14 28.16
N ASP A 98 13.41 -69.12 28.03
CA ASP A 98 12.67 -68.56 26.91
C ASP A 98 12.21 -67.13 27.16
N SER A 99 12.67 -66.51 28.26
CA SER A 99 12.33 -65.15 28.64
C SER A 99 13.48 -64.19 28.33
N ILE A 100 13.18 -63.06 27.62
CA ILE A 100 14.13 -61.98 27.29
C ILE A 100 13.80 -60.68 28.03
N TYR A 101 14.83 -60.04 28.55
CA TYR A 101 14.77 -58.70 29.19
C TYR A 101 15.38 -57.70 28.24
N LEU A 102 14.57 -56.72 27.76
CA LEU A 102 14.98 -55.73 26.80
C LEU A 102 15.18 -54.33 27.44
N ALA A 103 16.25 -53.67 27.04
CA ALA A 103 16.51 -52.29 27.38
C ALA A 103 16.45 -51.42 26.11
N ILE A 104 15.63 -50.39 26.16
CA ILE A 104 15.46 -49.42 25.09
C ILE A 104 16.26 -48.17 25.49
N HIS A 105 17.34 -47.92 24.77
CA HIS A 105 18.18 -46.72 24.97
C HIS A 105 17.75 -45.65 23.96
N LEU A 106 17.27 -44.51 24.48
CA LEU A 106 16.82 -43.40 23.68
C LEU A 106 17.63 -42.15 24.01
N LYS A 107 17.94 -41.37 23.00
CA LYS A 107 18.53 -40.07 23.16
C LYS A 107 17.64 -39.03 22.46
N THR A 108 17.13 -38.02 23.20
CA THR A 108 16.32 -36.97 22.62
C THR A 108 17.14 -36.07 21.71
N ARG A 109 16.48 -35.50 20.67
CA ARG A 109 17.10 -34.46 19.86
C ARG A 109 17.27 -33.20 20.68
N PRO A 110 18.37 -32.49 20.53
CA PRO A 110 18.59 -31.25 21.24
C PRO A 110 17.57 -30.18 20.80
N ARG A 111 17.26 -29.23 21.69
CA ARG A 111 16.41 -28.09 21.41
C ARG A 111 17.24 -26.85 21.17
N VAL A 112 16.71 -25.91 20.39
CA VAL A 112 17.34 -24.61 20.12
C VAL A 112 17.27 -23.73 21.36
N SER A 113 18.42 -23.39 21.98
CA SER A 113 18.49 -22.41 23.07
C SER A 113 18.56 -20.98 22.53
N ARG A 114 19.37 -20.77 21.50
CA ARG A 114 19.61 -19.46 20.87
C ARG A 114 20.02 -19.62 19.42
N ILE A 115 19.70 -18.59 18.61
CA ILE A 115 20.10 -18.52 17.21
C ILE A 115 20.95 -17.27 17.03
N ASN A 116 22.15 -17.45 16.50
CA ASN A 116 23.08 -16.36 16.20
C ASN A 116 23.16 -16.23 14.68
N TYR A 117 22.98 -15.01 14.18
CA TYR A 117 23.14 -14.69 12.75
C TYR A 117 24.49 -14.00 12.55
N LEU A 118 25.41 -14.68 11.91
CA LEU A 118 26.75 -14.17 11.57
C LEU A 118 26.75 -13.66 10.14
N GLY A 119 27.54 -12.64 9.83
CA GLY A 119 27.59 -12.03 8.47
C GLY A 119 26.47 -11.03 8.16
N ILE A 120 25.48 -10.82 9.04
CA ILE A 120 24.39 -9.85 8.86
C ILE A 120 24.66 -8.62 9.73
N LYS A 121 24.91 -7.46 9.09
CA LYS A 121 25.19 -6.19 9.78
C LYS A 121 23.93 -5.36 10.09
N LYS A 122 22.88 -5.45 9.26
CA LYS A 122 21.65 -4.64 9.39
C LYS A 122 20.61 -5.34 10.24
N LYS A 123 20.01 -4.62 11.19
CA LYS A 123 18.96 -5.14 12.09
C LYS A 123 17.72 -5.59 11.32
N SER A 124 17.22 -4.78 10.37
CA SER A 124 16.07 -5.13 9.54
C SER A 124 16.27 -6.42 8.72
N GLU A 125 17.47 -6.63 8.23
CA GLU A 125 17.80 -7.84 7.47
C GLU A 125 17.84 -9.09 8.36
N ARG A 126 18.21 -8.91 9.63
CA ARG A 126 18.15 -10.00 10.63
C ARG A 126 16.70 -10.35 10.95
N GLU A 127 15.85 -9.34 11.18
CA GLU A 127 14.42 -9.53 11.44
C GLU A 127 13.71 -10.23 10.26
N ASP A 128 13.99 -9.80 9.01
CA ASP A 128 13.51 -10.48 7.81
C ASP A 128 13.92 -11.96 7.80
N MET A 129 15.17 -12.25 8.19
CA MET A 129 15.72 -13.61 8.18
C MET A 129 15.08 -14.47 9.27
N GLU A 130 14.91 -13.94 10.48
CA GLU A 130 14.22 -14.62 11.58
C GLU A 130 12.82 -15.05 11.19
N GLN A 131 12.08 -14.14 10.55
CA GLN A 131 10.73 -14.43 10.08
C GLN A 131 10.71 -15.50 8.96
N LYS A 132 11.62 -15.40 7.99
CA LYS A 132 11.62 -16.31 6.83
C LYS A 132 12.13 -17.71 7.14
N LEU A 133 13.12 -17.84 8.00
CA LEU A 133 13.68 -19.16 8.32
C LEU A 133 12.78 -19.98 9.23
N GLY A 134 11.91 -19.37 10.01
CA GLY A 134 11.01 -20.06 10.93
C GLY A 134 11.73 -20.90 12.00
N LEU A 135 12.99 -20.54 12.32
CA LEU A 135 13.75 -21.16 13.41
C LEU A 135 13.25 -20.55 14.72
N LEU A 136 12.71 -21.37 15.61
CA LEU A 136 12.16 -20.91 16.88
C LEU A 136 12.99 -21.44 18.06
N LYS A 137 13.22 -20.58 19.05
CA LYS A 137 13.79 -21.01 20.35
C LYS A 137 12.88 -22.08 20.97
N GLY A 138 13.47 -23.14 21.52
CA GLY A 138 12.76 -24.26 22.13
C GLY A 138 12.33 -25.37 21.14
N SER A 139 12.41 -25.14 19.83
CA SER A 139 12.13 -26.17 18.83
C SER A 139 13.21 -27.25 18.80
N GLN A 140 12.85 -28.50 18.48
CA GLN A 140 13.80 -29.58 18.29
C GLN A 140 14.57 -29.39 17.00
N VAL A 141 15.87 -29.67 17.07
CA VAL A 141 16.75 -29.58 15.90
C VAL A 141 16.70 -30.90 15.10
N THR A 142 16.24 -30.78 13.86
CA THR A 142 16.23 -31.89 12.90
C THR A 142 17.10 -31.57 11.69
N PRO A 143 17.72 -32.55 11.02
CA PRO A 143 18.48 -32.30 9.79
C PRO A 143 17.65 -31.62 8.70
N ASN A 144 16.37 -32.01 8.60
CA ASN A 144 15.44 -31.35 7.65
C ASN A 144 15.23 -29.85 7.95
N MET A 145 15.05 -29.51 9.22
CA MET A 145 14.91 -28.11 9.64
C MET A 145 16.13 -27.26 9.24
N ILE A 146 17.34 -27.81 9.47
CA ILE A 146 18.59 -27.14 9.10
C ILE A 146 18.71 -26.97 7.59
N SER A 147 18.52 -28.08 6.84
CA SER A 147 18.59 -28.03 5.38
C SER A 147 17.56 -27.06 4.77
N ARG A 148 16.33 -27.08 5.28
CA ARG A 148 15.28 -26.16 4.88
C ARG A 148 15.67 -24.69 5.17
N ALA A 149 16.20 -24.43 6.34
CA ALA A 149 16.65 -23.09 6.73
C ALA A 149 17.80 -22.62 5.84
N GLN A 150 18.76 -23.46 5.51
CA GLN A 150 19.85 -23.16 4.56
C GLN A 150 19.30 -22.80 3.18
N ILE A 151 18.38 -23.60 2.65
CA ILE A 151 17.76 -23.36 1.34
C ILE A 151 16.99 -22.03 1.33
N LEU A 152 16.20 -21.76 2.38
CA LEU A 152 15.42 -20.51 2.49
C LEU A 152 16.32 -19.28 2.61
N ALA A 153 17.41 -19.38 3.41
CA ALA A 153 18.39 -18.31 3.53
C ALA A 153 19.09 -18.04 2.20
N LYS A 154 19.53 -19.10 1.51
CA LYS A 154 20.16 -18.97 0.19
C LYS A 154 19.22 -18.34 -0.82
N LYS A 155 17.98 -18.82 -0.92
CA LYS A 155 16.95 -18.26 -1.80
C LYS A 155 16.69 -16.77 -1.53
N TYR A 156 16.59 -16.35 -0.26
CA TYR A 156 16.43 -14.95 0.11
C TYR A 156 17.56 -14.06 -0.41
N TYR A 157 18.81 -14.54 -0.37
CA TYR A 157 19.94 -13.77 -0.88
C TYR A 157 20.05 -13.82 -2.39
N GLU A 158 19.67 -14.92 -3.05
CA GLU A 158 19.56 -15.02 -4.50
C GLU A 158 18.54 -14.02 -5.06
N GLU A 159 17.37 -13.88 -4.43
CA GLU A 159 16.35 -12.86 -4.77
C GLU A 159 16.89 -11.42 -4.64
N LYS A 160 17.84 -11.19 -3.74
CA LYS A 160 18.56 -9.92 -3.56
C LYS A 160 19.76 -9.75 -4.50
N GLY A 161 20.08 -10.75 -5.33
CA GLY A 161 21.14 -10.76 -6.33
C GLY A 161 22.48 -11.29 -5.85
N PHE A 162 22.54 -11.95 -4.70
CA PHE A 162 23.73 -12.60 -4.16
C PHE A 162 23.73 -14.10 -4.50
N ASN A 163 23.87 -14.44 -5.78
CA ASN A 163 23.71 -15.82 -6.24
C ASN A 163 24.81 -16.79 -5.75
N ASN A 164 25.98 -16.25 -5.39
CA ASN A 164 27.09 -17.03 -4.84
C ASN A 164 27.12 -17.04 -3.30
N CYS A 165 25.97 -16.72 -2.66
CA CYS A 165 25.85 -16.73 -1.22
C CYS A 165 26.05 -18.14 -0.65
N GLU A 166 26.92 -18.25 0.34
CA GLU A 166 27.13 -19.46 1.11
C GLU A 166 26.48 -19.33 2.48
N VAL A 167 25.70 -20.33 2.85
CA VAL A 167 24.99 -20.38 4.13
C VAL A 167 25.34 -21.67 4.84
N ASN A 168 25.99 -21.57 5.99
CA ASN A 168 26.35 -22.71 6.84
C ASN A 168 25.67 -22.56 8.20
N ILE A 169 24.94 -23.58 8.62
CA ILE A 169 24.33 -23.64 9.95
C ILE A 169 25.09 -24.67 10.77
N ARG A 170 25.75 -24.18 11.81
CA ARG A 170 26.50 -25.00 12.75
C ARG A 170 25.75 -25.14 14.05
N GLN A 171 25.76 -26.36 14.60
CA GLN A 171 25.24 -26.64 15.94
C GLN A 171 26.37 -26.65 16.94
N ARG A 172 26.16 -25.99 18.06
CA ARG A 172 27.10 -25.97 19.18
C ARG A 172 26.35 -26.21 20.48
N ASP A 173 26.79 -27.12 21.30
CA ASP A 173 26.15 -27.42 22.58
C ASP A 173 26.11 -26.17 23.46
N ASP A 174 24.99 -25.97 24.12
CA ASP A 174 24.84 -24.89 25.10
C ASP A 174 25.27 -25.42 26.47
N VAL A 175 26.37 -24.81 26.98
CA VAL A 175 26.93 -25.20 28.28
C VAL A 175 25.99 -24.85 29.44
N ALA A 176 25.08 -23.89 29.25
CA ALA A 176 24.15 -23.40 30.29
C ALA A 176 22.89 -24.28 30.40
N GLU A 177 22.46 -24.94 29.34
CA GLU A 177 21.22 -25.72 29.31
C GLU A 177 21.48 -27.14 28.75
N LYS A 178 21.27 -28.16 29.57
CA LYS A 178 21.45 -29.57 29.19
C LYS A 178 20.53 -29.92 28.03
N ASN A 179 21.04 -30.64 27.03
CA ASN A 179 20.31 -31.06 25.82
C ASN A 179 19.79 -29.91 24.95
N HIS A 180 20.44 -28.72 25.03
CA HIS A 180 20.17 -27.58 24.20
C HIS A 180 21.38 -27.23 23.32
N VAL A 181 21.08 -26.67 22.13
CA VAL A 181 22.13 -26.24 21.20
C VAL A 181 21.90 -24.80 20.73
N ILE A 182 22.98 -24.10 20.49
CA ILE A 182 23.03 -22.82 19.83
C ILE A 182 23.19 -23.08 18.33
N LEU A 183 22.33 -22.46 17.52
CA LEU A 183 22.46 -22.49 16.07
C LEU A 183 23.20 -21.24 15.61
N ASP A 184 24.39 -21.41 15.10
CA ASP A 184 25.17 -20.35 14.46
C ASP A 184 24.90 -20.39 12.95
N VAL A 185 24.07 -19.44 12.46
CA VAL A 185 23.74 -19.26 11.05
C VAL A 185 24.79 -18.34 10.44
N ASP A 186 25.78 -18.92 9.79
CA ASP A 186 26.90 -18.20 9.17
C ASP A 186 26.61 -17.95 7.70
N ILE A 187 26.55 -16.65 7.34
CA ILE A 187 26.14 -16.20 6.01
C ILE A 187 27.26 -15.38 5.36
N ASP A 188 27.90 -15.98 4.39
CA ASP A 188 28.81 -15.26 3.50
C ASP A 188 28.07 -14.86 2.21
N LYS A 189 27.67 -13.61 2.15
CA LYS A 189 26.87 -13.08 1.02
C LYS A 189 27.63 -13.04 -0.30
N LYS A 190 28.95 -13.05 -0.26
CA LYS A 190 29.79 -12.73 -1.42
C LYS A 190 29.36 -11.39 -2.06
N GLN A 191 29.56 -11.24 -3.35
CA GLN A 191 29.22 -10.02 -4.09
C GLN A 191 27.93 -10.18 -4.89
N LYS A 192 27.26 -9.06 -5.18
CA LYS A 192 26.07 -9.08 -6.03
C LYS A 192 26.46 -9.33 -7.47
N ILE A 193 25.80 -10.31 -8.06
CA ILE A 193 25.97 -10.62 -9.47
C ILE A 193 25.15 -9.66 -10.33
N LYS A 194 25.74 -9.10 -11.36
CA LYS A 194 25.13 -8.19 -12.35
C LYS A 194 25.23 -8.79 -13.72
N VAL A 195 24.38 -8.36 -14.64
CA VAL A 195 24.44 -8.77 -16.05
C VAL A 195 25.44 -7.89 -16.79
N HIS A 196 26.53 -8.50 -17.27
CA HIS A 196 27.51 -7.80 -18.11
C HIS A 196 26.91 -7.57 -19.50
N ARG A 197 26.54 -8.66 -20.20
CA ARG A 197 25.97 -8.58 -21.55
C ARG A 197 24.94 -9.69 -21.77
N ILE A 198 23.96 -9.40 -22.64
CA ILE A 198 22.94 -10.34 -23.07
C ILE A 198 23.10 -10.54 -24.57
N TYR A 199 23.30 -11.78 -24.99
CA TYR A 199 23.42 -12.17 -26.38
C TYR A 199 22.12 -12.85 -26.82
N ILE A 200 21.54 -12.34 -27.90
CA ILE A 200 20.33 -12.91 -28.50
C ILE A 200 20.72 -13.42 -29.88
N ILE A 201 20.64 -14.71 -30.11
CA ILE A 201 21.09 -15.41 -31.31
C ILE A 201 19.86 -15.95 -32.04
N GLY A 202 19.85 -15.91 -33.37
CA GLY A 202 18.74 -16.39 -34.19
C GLY A 202 17.67 -15.32 -34.48
N ASN A 203 17.78 -14.12 -33.93
CA ASN A 203 16.87 -13.00 -34.14
C ASN A 203 17.08 -12.31 -35.51
N LYS A 204 16.34 -12.76 -36.55
CA LYS A 204 16.38 -12.19 -37.90
C LYS A 204 15.34 -11.07 -38.08
N ALA A 205 14.14 -11.22 -37.53
CA ALA A 205 13.02 -10.29 -37.69
C ALA A 205 13.19 -9.00 -36.87
N PHE A 206 13.85 -9.06 -35.74
CA PHE A 206 14.02 -7.91 -34.86
C PHE A 206 15.47 -7.72 -34.48
N LYS A 207 15.95 -6.47 -34.57
CA LYS A 207 17.30 -6.12 -34.10
C LYS A 207 17.43 -6.34 -32.60
N GLU A 208 18.57 -6.80 -32.15
CA GLU A 208 18.90 -7.05 -30.71
C GLU A 208 18.55 -5.85 -29.84
N LYS A 209 18.80 -4.61 -30.30
CA LYS A 209 18.45 -3.38 -29.57
C LYS A 209 16.94 -3.25 -29.30
N LYS A 210 16.09 -3.69 -30.27
CA LYS A 210 14.62 -3.68 -30.07
C LYS A 210 14.18 -4.71 -29.03
N LEU A 211 14.81 -5.90 -29.04
CA LEU A 211 14.53 -6.97 -28.07
C LEU A 211 14.98 -6.58 -26.65
N LYS A 212 16.14 -5.97 -26.52
CA LYS A 212 16.66 -5.47 -25.22
C LYS A 212 15.85 -4.28 -24.67
N GLY A 213 15.11 -3.56 -25.51
CA GLY A 213 14.28 -2.43 -25.14
C GLY A 213 15.07 -1.13 -24.91
N SER A 214 14.32 -0.04 -24.75
CA SER A 214 14.84 1.30 -24.48
C SER A 214 14.66 1.71 -23.00
N ILE A 215 15.14 2.91 -22.64
CA ILE A 215 14.93 3.54 -21.33
C ILE A 215 13.41 3.60 -20.99
N PHE A 216 12.59 3.86 -22.00
CA PHE A 216 11.14 4.01 -21.87
C PHE A 216 10.37 2.69 -21.96
N GLY A 217 11.04 1.54 -22.11
CA GLY A 217 10.39 0.24 -22.26
C GLY A 217 10.24 -0.20 -23.72
N GLY A 218 9.29 -1.06 -24.05
CA GLY A 218 8.94 -1.51 -25.40
C GLY A 218 9.78 -2.65 -25.97
N GLY A 219 10.69 -3.27 -25.20
CA GLY A 219 11.44 -4.45 -25.60
C GLY A 219 10.87 -5.75 -25.06
N ALA A 220 11.42 -6.87 -25.55
CA ALA A 220 11.13 -8.21 -25.04
C ALA A 220 11.65 -8.39 -23.61
N LEU A 221 12.89 -7.95 -23.33
CA LEU A 221 13.45 -8.00 -21.99
C LEU A 221 12.86 -6.91 -21.12
N LYS A 222 12.20 -7.28 -20.04
CA LYS A 222 11.54 -6.36 -19.10
C LYS A 222 12.27 -6.21 -17.77
N LYS A 223 13.00 -7.24 -17.33
CA LYS A 223 13.60 -7.33 -16.00
C LYS A 223 15.13 -7.27 -15.97
N LEU A 224 15.80 -7.94 -16.90
CA LEU A 224 17.25 -7.96 -16.99
C LEU A 224 17.77 -6.72 -17.74
N ARG A 225 18.91 -6.18 -17.28
CA ARG A 225 19.57 -5.02 -17.89
C ARG A 225 21.09 -5.15 -17.81
N GLU A 226 21.78 -4.79 -18.88
CA GLU A 226 23.23 -4.77 -18.96
C GLU A 226 23.86 -3.61 -18.19
N VAL A 227 25.07 -3.78 -17.70
CA VAL A 227 25.77 -2.79 -16.84
C VAL A 227 26.05 -1.49 -17.59
N ASN A 228 26.43 -1.56 -18.87
CA ASN A 228 26.94 -0.43 -19.64
C ASN A 228 25.92 0.20 -20.60
N THR A 229 24.63 0.12 -20.30
CA THR A 229 23.58 0.71 -21.14
C THR A 229 22.88 1.87 -20.45
N LEU A 230 22.47 2.90 -21.22
CA LEU A 230 21.64 4.00 -20.74
C LEU A 230 20.32 3.48 -20.13
N ALA A 231 19.74 2.42 -20.72
CA ALA A 231 18.57 1.75 -20.19
C ALA A 231 18.82 1.13 -18.79
N GLY A 232 20.05 0.76 -18.48
CA GLY A 232 20.48 0.28 -17.17
C GLY A 232 20.72 1.38 -16.13
N MET A 233 20.76 2.66 -16.50
CA MET A 233 21.06 3.74 -15.54
C MET A 233 19.96 3.88 -14.46
N PHE A 234 18.70 3.74 -14.85
CA PHE A 234 17.54 3.92 -13.97
C PHE A 234 16.89 2.60 -13.52
N ARG A 235 17.42 1.43 -13.90
CA ARG A 235 16.87 0.12 -13.56
C ARG A 235 17.90 -0.79 -12.94
N SER A 236 17.43 -1.78 -12.15
CA SER A 236 18.31 -2.73 -11.46
C SER A 236 19.06 -3.63 -12.45
N LYS A 237 20.38 -3.62 -12.38
CA LYS A 237 21.30 -4.45 -13.20
C LYS A 237 21.59 -5.82 -12.58
N LYS A 238 20.95 -6.16 -11.47
CA LYS A 238 21.18 -7.41 -10.73
C LYS A 238 20.65 -8.59 -11.52
N TYR A 239 21.44 -9.64 -11.60
CA TYR A 239 20.97 -10.94 -12.02
C TYR A 239 20.26 -11.63 -10.84
N THR A 240 19.08 -12.16 -11.09
CA THR A 240 18.38 -13.10 -10.20
C THR A 240 17.74 -14.20 -11.04
N PRO A 241 17.67 -15.46 -10.56
CA PRO A 241 17.05 -16.56 -11.30
C PRO A 241 15.59 -16.27 -11.69
N GLU A 242 14.85 -15.59 -10.83
CA GLU A 242 13.47 -15.18 -11.10
C GLU A 242 13.36 -14.23 -12.28
N LYS A 243 14.16 -13.14 -12.30
CA LYS A 243 14.19 -12.20 -13.44
C LYS A 243 14.61 -12.85 -14.75
N TYR A 244 15.52 -13.79 -14.66
CA TYR A 244 15.96 -14.56 -15.82
C TYR A 244 14.82 -15.41 -16.38
N LYS A 245 14.09 -16.13 -15.51
CA LYS A 245 12.92 -16.92 -15.90
C LYS A 245 11.83 -16.02 -16.51
N GLU A 246 11.47 -14.92 -15.85
CA GLU A 246 10.48 -13.97 -16.38
C GLU A 246 10.85 -13.42 -17.74
N ASP A 247 12.12 -13.08 -17.99
CA ASP A 247 12.54 -12.53 -19.28
C ASP A 247 12.62 -13.58 -20.37
N LYS A 248 12.86 -14.85 -20.05
CA LYS A 248 12.68 -15.97 -21.00
C LYS A 248 11.23 -16.00 -21.52
N ASP A 249 10.25 -15.97 -20.61
CA ASP A 249 8.83 -15.97 -20.95
C ASP A 249 8.43 -14.68 -21.69
N ASN A 250 8.99 -13.55 -21.30
CA ASN A 250 8.76 -12.25 -21.97
C ASN A 250 9.26 -12.22 -23.41
N ILE A 251 10.39 -12.87 -23.72
CA ILE A 251 10.90 -12.96 -25.10
C ILE A 251 9.87 -13.67 -25.98
N ILE A 252 9.43 -14.84 -25.59
CA ILE A 252 8.43 -15.61 -26.35
C ILE A 252 7.12 -14.85 -26.48
N THR A 253 6.62 -14.29 -25.36
CA THR A 253 5.43 -13.43 -25.37
C THR A 253 5.56 -12.23 -26.32
N PHE A 254 6.76 -11.62 -26.42
CA PHE A 254 7.01 -10.53 -27.36
C PHE A 254 6.89 -11.01 -28.82
N TYR A 255 7.50 -12.14 -29.17
CA TYR A 255 7.39 -12.70 -30.53
C TYR A 255 5.94 -13.08 -30.86
N ASN A 256 5.25 -13.73 -29.94
CA ASN A 256 3.83 -14.07 -30.11
C ASN A 256 2.95 -12.81 -30.29
N SER A 257 3.29 -11.70 -29.64
CA SER A 257 2.58 -10.43 -29.81
C SER A 257 2.83 -9.77 -31.18
N MET A 258 3.89 -10.20 -31.88
CA MET A 258 4.27 -9.69 -33.22
C MET A 258 3.89 -10.65 -34.36
N GLY A 259 3.17 -11.72 -34.04
CA GLY A 259 2.69 -12.70 -35.01
C GLY A 259 3.55 -13.94 -35.20
N TYR A 260 4.65 -14.05 -34.47
CA TYR A 260 5.54 -15.22 -34.54
C TYR A 260 5.08 -16.26 -33.54
N ARG A 261 4.04 -17.02 -33.90
CA ARG A 261 3.38 -18.00 -33.04
C ARG A 261 4.31 -19.15 -32.62
N ASP A 262 5.15 -19.63 -33.53
CA ASP A 262 6.04 -20.77 -33.35
C ASP A 262 7.41 -20.37 -32.79
N ALA A 263 7.53 -19.14 -32.31
CA ALA A 263 8.77 -18.68 -31.67
C ALA A 263 9.08 -19.51 -30.43
N VAL A 264 10.28 -20.08 -30.39
CA VAL A 264 10.72 -20.93 -29.30
C VAL A 264 12.16 -20.60 -28.92
N LEU A 265 12.46 -20.72 -27.64
CA LEU A 265 13.82 -20.64 -27.12
C LEU A 265 14.47 -22.02 -27.23
N LEU A 266 15.40 -22.20 -28.19
CA LEU A 266 16.07 -23.48 -28.43
C LEU A 266 17.04 -23.84 -27.30
N HIS A 267 17.81 -22.86 -26.85
CA HIS A 267 18.78 -23.02 -25.77
C HIS A 267 19.00 -21.70 -25.06
N ASP A 268 19.22 -21.78 -23.76
CA ASP A 268 19.59 -20.64 -22.93
C ASP A 268 20.70 -21.01 -21.95
N SER A 269 21.61 -20.09 -21.70
CA SER A 269 22.69 -20.28 -20.74
C SER A 269 23.13 -19.00 -20.07
N VAL A 270 23.71 -19.18 -18.90
CA VAL A 270 24.32 -18.10 -18.12
C VAL A 270 25.76 -18.46 -17.86
N ALA A 271 26.70 -17.70 -18.39
CA ALA A 271 28.12 -17.90 -18.22
C ALA A 271 28.71 -16.86 -17.29
N THR A 272 29.62 -17.28 -16.41
CA THR A 272 30.37 -16.37 -15.55
C THR A 272 31.36 -15.58 -16.39
N TYR A 273 31.25 -14.24 -16.38
CA TYR A 273 32.22 -13.36 -17.04
C TYR A 273 33.39 -13.02 -16.09
N ASP A 274 33.05 -12.62 -14.84
CA ASP A 274 33.98 -12.42 -13.74
C ASP A 274 33.27 -12.68 -12.41
N ASP A 275 33.93 -12.43 -11.26
CA ASP A 275 33.40 -12.67 -9.91
C ASP A 275 32.10 -11.88 -9.59
N ARG A 276 31.75 -10.90 -10.40
CA ARG A 276 30.61 -9.98 -10.18
C ARG A 276 29.63 -9.92 -11.35
N HIS A 277 30.00 -10.53 -12.49
CA HIS A 277 29.23 -10.37 -13.70
C HIS A 277 28.97 -11.70 -14.40
N VAL A 278 27.81 -11.78 -15.05
CA VAL A 278 27.43 -12.90 -15.90
C VAL A 278 27.05 -12.43 -17.30
N ASP A 279 27.36 -13.24 -18.29
CA ASP A 279 26.85 -13.13 -19.65
C ASP A 279 25.67 -14.08 -19.83
N ILE A 280 24.64 -13.62 -20.53
CA ILE A 280 23.42 -14.38 -20.76
C ILE A 280 23.25 -14.61 -22.26
N TYR A 281 22.97 -15.85 -22.63
CA TYR A 281 22.78 -16.26 -24.02
C TYR A 281 21.37 -16.79 -24.20
N PHE A 282 20.64 -16.24 -25.18
CA PHE A 282 19.34 -16.72 -25.63
C PHE A 282 19.42 -17.10 -27.10
N ASN A 283 19.23 -18.36 -27.42
CA ASN A 283 19.17 -18.85 -28.78
C ASN A 283 17.72 -19.10 -29.17
N ILE A 284 17.21 -18.32 -30.13
CA ILE A 284 15.80 -18.25 -30.50
C ILE A 284 15.60 -18.81 -31.91
N SER A 285 14.55 -19.60 -32.07
CA SER A 285 13.96 -19.89 -33.37
C SER A 285 12.70 -19.06 -33.49
N GLU A 286 12.65 -18.13 -34.48
CA GLU A 286 11.52 -17.19 -34.57
C GLU A 286 10.27 -17.84 -35.18
N GLY A 287 10.45 -18.83 -36.05
CA GLY A 287 9.37 -19.36 -36.87
C GLY A 287 8.91 -18.39 -37.95
N GLU A 288 7.76 -18.60 -38.53
CA GLU A 288 7.13 -17.74 -39.52
C GLU A 288 6.15 -16.76 -38.88
N LYS A 289 5.81 -15.70 -39.62
CA LYS A 289 4.87 -14.70 -39.14
C LYS A 289 3.47 -15.04 -39.68
N TYR A 290 2.49 -15.17 -38.77
CA TYR A 290 1.12 -15.57 -39.07
C TYR A 290 0.15 -14.39 -39.06
N TYR A 291 -0.89 -14.51 -39.87
CA TYR A 291 -1.99 -13.57 -40.04
C TYR A 291 -3.34 -14.27 -39.81
N LEU A 292 -4.32 -13.52 -39.33
CA LEU A 292 -5.68 -14.01 -39.13
C LEU A 292 -6.40 -14.07 -40.50
N ARG A 293 -6.87 -15.28 -40.90
CA ARG A 293 -7.66 -15.45 -42.13
C ARG A 293 -9.16 -15.39 -41.83
N ASN A 294 -9.60 -16.10 -40.81
CA ASN A 294 -10.99 -16.14 -40.42
C ASN A 294 -11.17 -16.32 -38.89
N VAL A 295 -12.27 -15.77 -38.34
CA VAL A 295 -12.66 -15.98 -36.93
C VAL A 295 -14.12 -16.42 -36.93
N THR A 296 -14.38 -17.61 -36.47
CA THR A 296 -15.74 -18.19 -36.36
C THR A 296 -16.09 -18.37 -34.90
N TRP A 297 -17.39 -18.25 -34.59
CA TRP A 297 -17.94 -18.43 -33.26
C TRP A 297 -18.88 -19.60 -33.22
N VAL A 298 -18.75 -20.48 -32.26
CA VAL A 298 -19.54 -21.68 -32.07
C VAL A 298 -20.03 -21.78 -30.65
N GLY A 299 -21.32 -21.98 -30.44
CA GLY A 299 -21.94 -22.14 -29.13
C GLY A 299 -22.43 -20.84 -28.48
N ASN A 300 -22.33 -19.70 -29.18
CA ASN A 300 -22.83 -18.40 -28.72
C ASN A 300 -24.35 -18.26 -28.98
N THR A 301 -25.15 -18.53 -27.98
CA THR A 301 -26.64 -18.41 -28.08
C THR A 301 -27.17 -17.12 -27.43
N VAL A 302 -26.43 -16.57 -26.44
CA VAL A 302 -26.79 -15.37 -25.68
C VAL A 302 -26.43 -14.08 -26.44
N TYR A 303 -25.26 -14.06 -27.05
CA TYR A 303 -24.78 -12.89 -27.82
C TYR A 303 -24.58 -13.22 -29.28
N THR A 304 -24.87 -12.23 -30.13
CA THR A 304 -24.67 -12.38 -31.57
C THR A 304 -23.17 -12.41 -31.95
N THR A 305 -22.87 -13.13 -33.03
CA THR A 305 -21.51 -13.22 -33.59
C THR A 305 -20.90 -11.83 -33.84
N ASP A 306 -21.71 -10.90 -34.37
CA ASP A 306 -21.25 -9.54 -34.67
C ASP A 306 -20.86 -8.78 -33.40
N TYR A 307 -21.65 -8.91 -32.32
CA TYR A 307 -21.35 -8.29 -31.03
C TYR A 307 -20.03 -8.82 -30.43
N LEU A 308 -19.85 -10.14 -30.39
CA LEU A 308 -18.63 -10.78 -29.88
C LEU A 308 -17.41 -10.44 -30.74
N SER A 309 -17.55 -10.39 -32.07
CA SER A 309 -16.48 -10.00 -32.99
C SER A 309 -16.06 -8.55 -32.80
N ASN A 310 -17.02 -7.66 -32.54
CA ASN A 310 -16.73 -6.26 -32.23
C ASN A 310 -15.99 -6.10 -30.91
N LEU A 311 -16.37 -6.88 -29.87
CA LEU A 311 -15.64 -6.91 -28.59
C LEU A 311 -14.23 -7.47 -28.77
N LEU A 312 -14.07 -8.53 -29.54
CA LEU A 312 -12.75 -9.10 -29.84
C LEU A 312 -11.84 -8.09 -30.53
N GLY A 313 -12.37 -7.30 -31.47
CA GLY A 313 -11.66 -6.24 -32.15
C GLY A 313 -10.52 -6.70 -33.09
N MET A 314 -10.44 -8.01 -33.39
CA MET A 314 -9.47 -8.60 -34.32
C MET A 314 -10.17 -8.92 -35.65
N LYS A 315 -9.55 -8.55 -36.76
CA LYS A 315 -10.14 -8.67 -38.10
C LYS A 315 -9.31 -9.55 -39.02
N LYS A 316 -9.95 -10.04 -40.07
CA LYS A 316 -9.27 -10.75 -41.17
C LYS A 316 -8.14 -9.90 -41.75
N GLY A 317 -6.95 -10.49 -41.90
CA GLY A 317 -5.74 -9.82 -42.36
C GLY A 317 -4.89 -9.20 -41.26
N ASP A 318 -5.36 -9.16 -40.02
CA ASP A 318 -4.55 -8.69 -38.89
C ASP A 318 -3.44 -9.68 -38.58
N VAL A 319 -2.34 -9.18 -38.03
CA VAL A 319 -1.26 -10.02 -37.51
C VAL A 319 -1.80 -10.87 -36.37
N TYR A 320 -1.55 -12.19 -36.40
CA TYR A 320 -1.95 -13.10 -35.33
C TYR A 320 -1.22 -12.76 -34.02
N ASN A 321 -1.85 -12.01 -33.17
CA ASN A 321 -1.31 -11.57 -31.91
C ASN A 321 -1.97 -12.33 -30.76
N GLN A 322 -1.31 -13.42 -30.33
CA GLN A 322 -1.81 -14.28 -29.27
C GLN A 322 -1.93 -13.55 -27.91
N THR A 323 -1.04 -12.60 -27.65
CA THR A 323 -1.10 -11.78 -26.43
C THR A 323 -2.33 -10.86 -26.43
N LEU A 324 -2.61 -10.23 -27.57
CA LEU A 324 -3.81 -9.39 -27.73
C LEU A 324 -5.07 -10.25 -27.66
N LEU A 325 -5.07 -11.41 -28.31
CA LEU A 325 -6.19 -12.36 -28.25
C LEU A 325 -6.56 -12.70 -26.80
N ASN A 326 -5.57 -13.10 -25.99
CA ASN A 326 -5.81 -13.43 -24.58
C ASN A 326 -6.34 -12.24 -23.78
N LYS A 327 -5.83 -11.03 -24.04
CA LYS A 327 -6.34 -9.81 -23.39
C LYS A 327 -7.77 -9.53 -23.75
N ARG A 328 -8.11 -9.54 -25.05
CA ARG A 328 -9.46 -9.27 -25.53
C ARG A 328 -10.47 -10.33 -25.13
N LEU A 329 -10.02 -11.57 -24.86
CA LEU A 329 -10.88 -12.62 -24.37
C LEU A 329 -11.12 -12.55 -22.85
N ARG A 330 -10.11 -12.18 -22.02
CA ARG A 330 -10.17 -12.40 -20.57
C ARG A 330 -9.73 -11.22 -19.68
N GLU A 331 -8.81 -10.35 -20.14
CA GLU A 331 -8.12 -9.40 -19.26
C GLU A 331 -8.64 -7.97 -19.36
N ASP A 332 -8.97 -7.49 -20.55
CA ASP A 332 -9.43 -6.11 -20.75
C ASP A 332 -10.80 -5.88 -20.07
N ASP A 333 -11.07 -4.64 -19.66
CA ASP A 333 -12.35 -4.29 -19.02
C ASP A 333 -13.56 -4.58 -19.93
N ASP A 334 -13.40 -4.43 -21.24
CA ASP A 334 -14.37 -4.76 -22.28
C ASP A 334 -14.11 -6.13 -22.95
N ALA A 335 -13.40 -7.04 -22.27
CA ALA A 335 -13.14 -8.39 -22.78
C ALA A 335 -14.43 -9.18 -23.02
N VAL A 336 -14.38 -10.07 -24.00
CA VAL A 336 -15.52 -10.97 -24.32
C VAL A 336 -16.02 -11.72 -23.08
N GLY A 337 -15.12 -12.26 -22.27
CA GLY A 337 -15.48 -12.95 -21.02
C GLY A 337 -16.23 -12.07 -20.02
N ASN A 338 -15.91 -10.77 -19.96
CA ASN A 338 -16.61 -9.85 -19.07
C ASN A 338 -18.06 -9.60 -19.48
N ALA A 339 -18.39 -9.66 -20.78
CA ALA A 339 -19.78 -9.59 -21.23
C ALA A 339 -20.63 -10.73 -20.63
N TYR A 340 -20.09 -11.93 -20.56
CA TYR A 340 -20.74 -13.09 -19.94
C TYR A 340 -20.74 -13.00 -18.42
N TRP A 341 -19.58 -12.76 -17.78
CA TRP A 341 -19.45 -12.72 -16.33
C TRP A 341 -20.27 -11.59 -15.68
N ASN A 342 -20.46 -10.47 -16.35
CA ASN A 342 -21.26 -9.36 -15.83
C ASN A 342 -22.76 -9.60 -15.87
N HIS A 343 -23.22 -10.61 -16.64
CA HIS A 343 -24.61 -11.01 -16.74
C HIS A 343 -24.90 -12.38 -16.13
N GLY A 344 -24.07 -12.81 -15.18
CA GLY A 344 -24.31 -14.02 -14.38
C GLY A 344 -23.76 -15.32 -14.95
N TYR A 345 -23.19 -15.34 -16.14
CA TYR A 345 -22.65 -16.56 -16.74
C TYR A 345 -21.27 -16.91 -16.17
N LEU A 346 -21.25 -17.28 -14.88
CA LEU A 346 -20.00 -17.62 -14.18
C LEU A 346 -19.37 -18.90 -14.72
N PHE A 347 -20.20 -19.86 -15.16
CA PHE A 347 -19.74 -21.16 -15.66
C PHE A 347 -19.36 -21.12 -17.15
N TYR A 348 -19.34 -19.93 -17.74
CA TYR A 348 -18.90 -19.69 -19.08
C TYR A 348 -17.45 -20.13 -19.30
N ASP A 349 -17.22 -20.86 -20.35
CA ASP A 349 -15.89 -21.18 -20.86
C ASP A 349 -15.75 -20.81 -22.34
N LEU A 350 -14.60 -20.27 -22.69
CA LEU A 350 -14.26 -19.93 -24.07
C LEU A 350 -12.85 -20.42 -24.37
N THR A 351 -12.78 -21.29 -25.36
CA THR A 351 -11.53 -21.85 -25.84
C THR A 351 -11.32 -21.45 -27.31
N PRO A 352 -10.30 -20.63 -27.63
CA PRO A 352 -9.91 -20.36 -29.01
C PRO A 352 -9.18 -21.60 -29.55
N VAL A 353 -9.63 -22.12 -30.69
CA VAL A 353 -9.05 -23.28 -31.37
C VAL A 353 -8.57 -22.88 -32.75
N GLU A 354 -7.33 -23.17 -33.06
CA GLU A 354 -6.79 -23.03 -34.40
C GLU A 354 -7.22 -24.26 -35.24
N ILE A 355 -8.21 -24.05 -36.12
CA ILE A 355 -8.82 -25.16 -36.89
C ILE A 355 -8.07 -25.46 -38.18
N ASN A 356 -7.39 -24.47 -38.76
CA ASN A 356 -6.62 -24.65 -39.97
C ASN A 356 -5.48 -23.64 -40.06
N ILE A 357 -4.36 -24.08 -40.60
CA ILE A 357 -3.20 -23.27 -40.93
C ILE A 357 -2.85 -23.53 -42.38
N ASP A 358 -2.97 -22.48 -43.20
CA ASP A 358 -2.69 -22.52 -44.62
C ASP A 358 -1.61 -21.49 -44.95
N GLY A 359 -0.37 -21.98 -45.16
CA GLY A 359 0.80 -21.12 -45.29
C GLY A 359 1.04 -20.28 -44.06
N ASP A 360 0.92 -18.96 -44.21
CA ASP A 360 1.09 -17.94 -43.17
C ASP A 360 -0.24 -17.50 -42.51
N SER A 361 -1.33 -18.17 -42.81
CA SER A 361 -2.68 -17.75 -42.42
C SER A 361 -3.37 -18.74 -41.49
N ILE A 362 -4.00 -18.25 -40.42
CA ILE A 362 -4.64 -19.04 -39.37
C ILE A 362 -6.16 -18.78 -39.36
N ASP A 363 -6.94 -19.87 -39.30
CA ASP A 363 -8.38 -19.83 -39.01
C ASP A 363 -8.59 -20.14 -37.52
N LEU A 364 -9.29 -19.25 -36.84
CA LEU A 364 -9.66 -19.41 -35.43
C LEU A 364 -11.14 -19.75 -35.30
N GLU A 365 -11.43 -20.75 -34.48
CA GLU A 365 -12.79 -21.07 -34.03
C GLU A 365 -12.88 -20.79 -32.51
N MET A 366 -13.77 -19.87 -32.17
CA MET A 366 -14.06 -19.51 -30.78
C MET A 366 -15.15 -20.43 -30.26
N ARG A 367 -14.79 -21.47 -29.54
CA ARG A 367 -15.73 -22.41 -28.94
C ARG A 367 -16.20 -21.90 -27.61
N ILE A 368 -17.49 -21.65 -27.48
CA ILE A 368 -18.12 -21.12 -26.27
C ILE A 368 -19.02 -22.18 -25.67
N GLN A 369 -18.91 -22.36 -24.37
CA GLN A 369 -19.86 -23.07 -23.54
C GLN A 369 -20.40 -22.05 -22.52
N GLU A 370 -21.63 -21.57 -22.75
CA GLU A 370 -22.18 -20.44 -21.97
C GLU A 370 -22.58 -20.83 -20.55
N GLY A 371 -23.06 -22.04 -20.36
CA GLY A 371 -23.53 -22.55 -19.07
C GLY A 371 -24.75 -21.81 -18.52
N PRO A 372 -25.27 -22.19 -17.36
CA PRO A 372 -26.36 -21.48 -16.69
C PRO A 372 -25.89 -20.18 -16.02
N GLN A 373 -26.84 -19.26 -15.77
CA GLN A 373 -26.59 -18.08 -14.96
C GLN A 373 -26.44 -18.48 -13.48
N ALA A 374 -25.44 -17.93 -12.80
CA ALA A 374 -25.17 -18.15 -11.38
C ALA A 374 -25.78 -17.01 -10.54
N HIS A 375 -26.47 -17.40 -9.47
CA HIS A 375 -26.93 -16.49 -8.41
C HIS A 375 -26.01 -16.57 -7.20
N ILE A 376 -25.81 -15.43 -6.52
CA ILE A 376 -25.02 -15.38 -5.29
C ILE A 376 -25.84 -16.02 -4.17
N SER A 377 -25.31 -17.10 -3.57
CA SER A 377 -25.92 -17.79 -2.43
C SER A 377 -25.55 -17.13 -1.12
N HIS A 378 -24.25 -17.09 -0.82
CA HIS A 378 -23.75 -16.53 0.41
C HIS A 378 -22.63 -15.51 0.17
N VAL A 379 -22.59 -14.47 1.03
CA VAL A 379 -21.49 -13.52 1.09
C VAL A 379 -20.96 -13.53 2.52
N ARG A 380 -19.76 -14.06 2.71
CA ARG A 380 -19.08 -14.17 4.00
C ARG A 380 -17.96 -13.14 4.11
N ILE A 381 -17.82 -12.54 5.30
CA ILE A 381 -16.79 -11.55 5.59
C ILE A 381 -16.05 -12.02 6.85
N THR A 382 -14.73 -12.13 6.75
CA THR A 382 -13.84 -12.51 7.86
C THR A 382 -12.71 -11.49 8.01
N GLY A 383 -12.04 -11.48 9.17
CA GLY A 383 -10.90 -10.60 9.42
C GLY A 383 -11.22 -9.16 9.84
N ASN A 384 -12.49 -8.80 10.01
CA ASN A 384 -12.95 -7.45 10.39
C ASN A 384 -13.05 -7.23 11.92
N ASN A 385 -12.02 -7.59 12.69
CA ASN A 385 -12.08 -7.63 14.16
C ASN A 385 -12.29 -6.28 14.84
N ARG A 386 -11.86 -5.15 14.25
CA ARG A 386 -11.97 -3.79 14.80
C ARG A 386 -13.14 -2.99 14.21
N LEU A 387 -13.74 -3.47 13.12
CA LEU A 387 -14.82 -2.81 12.39
C LEU A 387 -16.07 -3.68 12.46
N TYR A 388 -17.23 -3.11 12.64
CA TYR A 388 -18.48 -3.88 12.59
C TYR A 388 -18.73 -4.42 11.19
N GLU A 389 -19.18 -5.66 11.08
CA GLU A 389 -19.46 -6.31 9.79
C GLU A 389 -20.42 -5.50 8.91
N LYS A 390 -21.45 -4.89 9.51
CA LYS A 390 -22.42 -4.02 8.83
C LYS A 390 -21.74 -2.90 8.03
N VAL A 391 -20.58 -2.42 8.49
CA VAL A 391 -19.82 -1.32 7.85
C VAL A 391 -19.17 -1.79 6.55
N VAL A 392 -18.65 -3.01 6.53
CA VAL A 392 -18.09 -3.62 5.32
C VAL A 392 -19.22 -4.06 4.38
N ARG A 393 -20.21 -4.76 4.93
CA ARG A 393 -21.32 -5.34 4.15
C ARG A 393 -22.12 -4.30 3.37
N ARG A 394 -22.31 -3.09 3.90
CA ARG A 394 -23.04 -2.01 3.21
C ARG A 394 -22.30 -1.45 1.99
N GLU A 395 -20.98 -1.63 1.91
CA GLU A 395 -20.17 -1.21 0.75
C GLU A 395 -20.19 -2.25 -0.39
N LEU A 396 -20.65 -3.48 -0.11
CA LEU A 396 -20.72 -4.53 -1.10
C LEU A 396 -21.85 -4.26 -2.12
N ARG A 397 -21.49 -4.39 -3.39
CA ARG A 397 -22.43 -4.35 -4.53
C ARG A 397 -23.02 -5.71 -4.84
N THR A 398 -22.45 -6.77 -4.26
CA THR A 398 -22.88 -8.16 -4.42
C THR A 398 -23.66 -8.59 -3.19
N LYS A 399 -24.91 -9.02 -3.38
CA LYS A 399 -25.80 -9.45 -2.31
C LYS A 399 -26.33 -10.86 -2.58
N PRO A 400 -26.64 -11.64 -1.54
CA PRO A 400 -27.34 -12.90 -1.71
C PRO A 400 -28.64 -12.72 -2.51
N GLY A 401 -28.85 -13.58 -3.50
CA GLY A 401 -29.98 -13.52 -4.43
C GLY A 401 -29.72 -12.73 -5.72
N ASP A 402 -28.71 -11.86 -5.78
CA ASP A 402 -28.35 -11.14 -7.01
C ASP A 402 -27.70 -12.11 -8.02
N LEU A 403 -27.81 -11.79 -9.30
CA LEU A 403 -27.02 -12.42 -10.35
C LEU A 403 -25.53 -12.10 -10.12
N PHE A 404 -24.65 -13.06 -10.36
CA PHE A 404 -23.22 -12.84 -10.34
C PHE A 404 -22.82 -11.77 -11.36
N SER A 405 -21.97 -10.84 -10.94
CA SER A 405 -21.39 -9.84 -11.82
C SER A 405 -19.95 -9.58 -11.40
N LYS A 406 -19.01 -9.81 -12.32
CA LYS A 406 -17.59 -9.56 -12.10
C LYS A 406 -17.31 -8.06 -11.84
N ASP A 407 -18.01 -7.18 -12.58
CA ASP A 407 -17.88 -5.74 -12.37
C ASP A 407 -18.35 -5.32 -10.98
N ALA A 408 -19.51 -5.80 -10.53
CA ALA A 408 -20.01 -5.55 -9.18
C ALA A 408 -19.07 -6.10 -8.10
N LEU A 409 -18.45 -7.27 -8.33
CA LEU A 409 -17.49 -7.88 -7.44
C LEU A 409 -16.21 -7.04 -7.33
N MET A 410 -15.62 -6.67 -8.48
CA MET A 410 -14.41 -5.84 -8.53
C MET A 410 -14.67 -4.43 -8.01
N ARG A 411 -15.88 -3.92 -8.20
CA ARG A 411 -16.30 -2.65 -7.61
C ARG A 411 -16.36 -2.74 -6.09
N SER A 412 -16.93 -3.83 -5.55
CA SER A 412 -16.94 -4.09 -4.10
C SER A 412 -15.51 -4.16 -3.53
N ALA A 413 -14.59 -4.84 -4.22
CA ALA A 413 -13.19 -4.89 -3.81
C ALA A 413 -12.55 -3.49 -3.74
N ARG A 414 -12.77 -2.66 -4.75
CA ARG A 414 -12.27 -1.27 -4.79
C ARG A 414 -12.90 -0.42 -3.68
N GLU A 415 -14.18 -0.57 -3.38
CA GLU A 415 -14.83 0.17 -2.30
C GLU A 415 -14.31 -0.25 -0.93
N ILE A 416 -14.12 -1.55 -0.66
CA ILE A 416 -13.49 -2.03 0.57
C ILE A 416 -12.05 -1.52 0.69
N ALA A 417 -11.25 -1.59 -0.38
CA ALA A 417 -9.88 -1.08 -0.39
C ALA A 417 -9.82 0.43 -0.13
N SER A 418 -10.77 1.20 -0.69
CA SER A 418 -10.86 2.66 -0.54
C SER A 418 -11.25 3.11 0.87
N MET A 419 -11.89 2.25 1.67
CA MET A 419 -12.19 2.54 3.08
C MET A 419 -10.94 2.81 3.92
N GLY A 420 -9.77 2.32 3.50
CA GLY A 420 -8.50 2.51 4.20
C GLY A 420 -8.35 1.70 5.50
N HIS A 421 -9.33 0.86 5.85
CA HIS A 421 -9.30 0.01 7.04
C HIS A 421 -8.61 -1.34 6.83
N PHE A 422 -8.36 -1.71 5.57
CA PHE A 422 -7.83 -3.00 5.16
C PHE A 422 -6.57 -2.85 4.30
N ASP A 423 -5.75 -3.88 4.28
CA ASP A 423 -4.60 -3.96 3.38
C ASP A 423 -5.10 -4.12 1.94
N GLN A 424 -4.89 -3.11 1.12
CA GLN A 424 -5.39 -3.02 -0.26
C GLN A 424 -4.89 -4.16 -1.16
N GLU A 425 -3.67 -4.68 -0.90
CA GLU A 425 -3.09 -5.77 -1.69
C GLU A 425 -3.73 -7.13 -1.38
N LYS A 426 -4.42 -7.23 -0.24
CA LYS A 426 -5.06 -8.46 0.26
C LYS A 426 -6.59 -8.44 0.13
N VAL A 427 -7.18 -7.38 -0.39
CA VAL A 427 -8.63 -7.31 -0.64
C VAL A 427 -8.94 -8.05 -1.95
N ASN A 428 -8.89 -9.38 -1.90
CA ASN A 428 -9.26 -10.24 -3.04
C ASN A 428 -10.43 -11.13 -2.64
N PRO A 429 -11.54 -11.12 -3.39
CA PRO A 429 -12.66 -12.02 -3.14
C PRO A 429 -12.30 -13.45 -3.56
N ASP A 430 -12.59 -14.42 -2.70
CA ASP A 430 -12.55 -15.84 -3.02
C ASP A 430 -13.94 -16.26 -3.50
N VAL A 431 -14.04 -16.60 -4.79
CA VAL A 431 -15.29 -16.95 -5.48
C VAL A 431 -15.36 -18.47 -5.59
N LYS A 432 -16.34 -19.08 -4.93
CA LYS A 432 -16.54 -20.53 -4.91
C LYS A 432 -17.82 -20.91 -5.67
N PRO A 433 -17.70 -21.31 -6.93
CA PRO A 433 -18.86 -21.77 -7.69
C PRO A 433 -19.34 -23.13 -7.18
N ASN A 434 -20.66 -23.29 -7.06
CA ASN A 434 -21.34 -24.56 -6.87
C ASN A 434 -21.98 -25.00 -8.18
N TYR A 435 -21.40 -25.99 -8.81
CA TYR A 435 -21.85 -26.50 -10.10
C TYR A 435 -23.16 -27.29 -10.01
N GLU A 436 -23.48 -27.84 -8.83
CA GLU A 436 -24.69 -28.66 -8.65
C GLU A 436 -25.95 -27.79 -8.61
N ASP A 437 -25.88 -26.67 -7.89
CA ASP A 437 -27.03 -25.78 -7.67
C ASP A 437 -27.05 -24.55 -8.61
N GLY A 438 -26.00 -24.36 -9.42
CA GLY A 438 -25.87 -23.16 -10.25
C GLY A 438 -25.70 -21.87 -9.43
N THR A 439 -25.15 -21.96 -8.21
CA THR A 439 -24.97 -20.83 -7.31
C THR A 439 -23.49 -20.52 -7.07
N VAL A 440 -23.22 -19.39 -6.40
CA VAL A 440 -21.86 -18.98 -6.07
C VAL A 440 -21.79 -18.42 -4.66
N ASP A 441 -20.79 -18.85 -3.90
CA ASP A 441 -20.43 -18.26 -2.61
C ASP A 441 -19.26 -17.29 -2.80
N ILE A 442 -19.34 -16.11 -2.18
CA ILE A 442 -18.29 -15.09 -2.20
C ILE A 442 -17.73 -14.93 -0.78
N ASN A 443 -16.46 -15.20 -0.60
CA ASN A 443 -15.77 -15.04 0.68
C ASN A 443 -14.78 -13.87 0.61
N TRP A 444 -14.90 -12.96 1.55
CA TRP A 444 -13.99 -11.84 1.77
C TRP A 444 -13.14 -12.13 3.01
N ASP A 445 -11.89 -12.51 2.80
CA ASP A 445 -10.91 -12.65 3.89
C ASP A 445 -10.06 -11.38 3.94
N LEU A 446 -10.33 -10.52 4.93
CA LEU A 446 -9.81 -9.18 5.01
C LEU A 446 -8.74 -9.09 6.09
N GLU A 447 -7.60 -8.50 5.77
CA GLU A 447 -6.58 -8.20 6.76
C GLU A 447 -6.68 -6.74 7.21
N GLN A 448 -7.02 -6.53 8.49
CA GLN A 448 -7.18 -5.18 9.03
C GLN A 448 -5.85 -4.45 9.21
N LYS A 449 -5.88 -3.16 8.85
CA LYS A 449 -4.80 -2.20 9.03
C LYS A 449 -5.27 -1.07 9.94
N SER A 450 -4.40 -0.61 10.85
CA SER A 450 -4.68 0.63 11.59
C SER A 450 -4.55 1.79 10.63
N ASN A 451 -5.58 2.62 10.55
CA ASN A 451 -5.61 3.82 9.71
C ASN A 451 -5.83 5.10 10.53
N ASP A 452 -5.79 5.01 11.85
CA ASP A 452 -5.71 6.19 12.70
C ASP A 452 -4.40 6.92 12.45
N GLN A 453 -4.46 8.23 12.28
CA GLN A 453 -3.32 9.04 11.86
C GLN A 453 -3.03 10.11 12.89
N VAL A 454 -1.77 10.27 13.20
CA VAL A 454 -1.27 11.46 13.90
C VAL A 454 -0.47 12.25 12.89
N GLU A 455 -0.94 13.44 12.56
CA GLU A 455 -0.30 14.34 11.60
C GLU A 455 0.59 15.32 12.34
N PHE A 456 1.84 15.39 11.95
CA PHE A 456 2.76 16.45 12.37
C PHE A 456 3.21 17.19 11.13
N SER A 457 3.05 18.52 11.14
CA SER A 457 3.55 19.37 10.07
C SER A 457 4.36 20.51 10.68
N LEU A 458 5.49 20.79 10.06
CA LEU A 458 6.32 21.94 10.39
C LEU A 458 6.54 22.75 9.12
N GLY A 459 6.24 24.03 9.17
CA GLY A 459 6.48 24.93 8.08
C GLY A 459 7.36 26.10 8.53
N TRP A 460 8.04 26.75 7.60
CA TRP A 460 8.85 27.93 7.85
C TRP A 460 8.37 29.07 6.95
N GLY A 461 8.02 30.19 7.53
CA GLY A 461 7.56 31.40 6.81
C GLY A 461 8.15 32.67 7.39
N GLN A 462 7.64 33.80 6.91
CA GLN A 462 8.08 35.14 7.35
C GLN A 462 7.94 35.37 8.86
N THR A 463 6.98 34.71 9.50
CA THR A 463 6.68 34.83 10.94
C THR A 463 7.31 33.71 11.78
N GLY A 464 8.24 32.92 11.20
CA GLY A 464 8.95 31.87 11.88
C GLY A 464 8.41 30.46 11.57
N VAL A 465 8.63 29.53 12.51
CA VAL A 465 8.19 28.15 12.40
C VAL A 465 6.74 28.01 12.82
N ILE A 466 5.92 27.42 11.97
CA ILE A 466 4.54 27.04 12.29
C ILE A 466 4.44 25.53 12.46
N GLY A 467 3.90 25.08 13.58
CA GLY A 467 3.66 23.67 13.88
C GLY A 467 2.19 23.34 13.80
N LYS A 468 1.87 22.21 13.20
CA LYS A 468 0.53 21.62 13.19
C LYS A 468 0.58 20.22 13.78
N ILE A 469 -0.36 19.92 14.66
CA ILE A 469 -0.63 18.59 15.17
C ILE A 469 -2.07 18.25 14.84
N GLY A 470 -2.29 17.09 14.22
CA GLY A 470 -3.60 16.55 13.93
C GLY A 470 -3.74 15.12 14.47
N LEU A 471 -4.88 14.80 15.04
CA LEU A 471 -5.30 13.44 15.38
C LEU A 471 -6.52 13.11 14.56
N LYS A 472 -6.42 12.07 13.73
CA LYS A 472 -7.51 11.63 12.88
C LYS A 472 -7.84 10.17 13.19
N LEU A 473 -8.99 9.96 13.84
CA LEU A 473 -9.52 8.66 14.19
C LEU A 473 -10.50 8.25 13.07
N ASN A 474 -10.13 7.26 12.28
CA ASN A 474 -10.90 6.86 11.10
C ASN A 474 -11.90 5.72 11.36
N ASN A 475 -11.84 5.09 12.51
CA ASN A 475 -12.78 4.04 12.93
C ASN A 475 -13.60 4.44 14.17
N PHE A 476 -13.90 5.71 14.29
CA PHE A 476 -14.69 6.21 15.41
C PHE A 476 -16.14 5.69 15.37
N SER A 477 -16.78 5.60 16.52
CA SER A 477 -18.20 5.27 16.67
C SER A 477 -18.88 6.22 17.65
N MET A 478 -19.65 7.14 17.14
CA MET A 478 -20.47 8.04 17.96
C MET A 478 -21.49 7.28 18.80
N ALA A 479 -22.06 6.22 18.24
CA ALA A 479 -23.02 5.38 18.95
C ALA A 479 -22.42 4.71 20.19
N ASN A 480 -21.17 4.26 20.11
CA ASN A 480 -20.48 3.60 21.23
C ASN A 480 -20.06 4.60 22.31
N LEU A 481 -19.97 5.88 22.01
CA LEU A 481 -19.70 6.93 23.00
C LEU A 481 -20.80 7.02 24.07
N PHE A 482 -22.06 6.78 23.66
CA PHE A 482 -23.25 6.93 24.51
C PHE A 482 -23.84 5.61 25.00
N ARG A 483 -23.37 4.45 24.53
CA ARG A 483 -23.87 3.13 24.96
C ARG A 483 -23.28 2.70 26.29
N LYS A 484 -24.14 2.22 27.24
CA LYS A 484 -23.73 1.72 28.57
C LYS A 484 -23.02 0.35 28.51
N ASN A 485 -23.47 -0.56 27.63
CA ASN A 485 -22.83 -1.88 27.41
C ASN A 485 -21.95 -1.79 26.15
N LYS A 486 -20.67 -1.57 26.36
CA LYS A 486 -19.69 -1.40 25.28
C LYS A 486 -19.03 -2.74 25.02
N GLU A 487 -19.26 -3.32 23.87
CA GLU A 487 -18.29 -4.26 23.30
C GLU A 487 -17.03 -3.48 22.93
N HIS A 488 -16.13 -3.33 23.91
CA HIS A 488 -14.93 -2.55 23.73
C HIS A 488 -13.94 -3.29 22.84
N ARG A 489 -13.74 -2.75 21.65
CA ARG A 489 -12.68 -3.17 20.75
C ARG A 489 -11.43 -2.27 20.85
N GLY A 490 -11.22 -1.63 22.03
CA GLY A 490 -10.11 -0.73 22.31
C GLY A 490 -10.42 0.35 23.35
N ILE A 491 -9.45 1.22 23.65
CA ILE A 491 -9.59 2.33 24.61
C ILE A 491 -10.57 3.41 24.11
N MET A 492 -10.60 3.63 22.79
CA MET A 492 -11.46 4.61 22.13
C MET A 492 -12.72 3.94 21.59
N PRO A 493 -13.87 4.67 21.50
CA PRO A 493 -15.11 4.14 20.94
C PRO A 493 -14.97 3.96 19.42
N ILE A 494 -14.69 2.72 19.00
CA ILE A 494 -14.46 2.34 17.61
C ILE A 494 -15.50 1.33 17.10
N GLY A 495 -15.60 1.18 15.78
CA GLY A 495 -16.35 0.11 15.14
C GLY A 495 -17.28 0.51 13.99
N ASP A 496 -17.76 1.76 13.91
CA ASP A 496 -18.71 2.20 12.87
C ASP A 496 -18.04 2.80 11.62
N GLY A 497 -16.70 2.92 11.62
CA GLY A 497 -15.97 3.49 10.49
C GLY A 497 -16.25 4.99 10.27
N GLU A 498 -16.66 5.69 11.33
CA GLU A 498 -16.84 7.13 11.33
C GLU A 498 -15.51 7.84 11.57
N GLN A 499 -15.41 9.09 11.22
CA GLN A 499 -14.19 9.87 11.35
C GLN A 499 -14.36 10.97 12.39
N LEU A 500 -13.45 11.05 13.36
CA LEU A 500 -13.28 12.18 14.25
C LEU A 500 -11.88 12.76 14.04
N ALA A 501 -11.79 14.03 13.68
CA ALA A 501 -10.52 14.72 13.52
C ALA A 501 -10.41 15.89 14.48
N LEU A 502 -9.27 16.00 15.14
CA LEU A 502 -8.87 17.06 16.04
C LEU A 502 -7.60 17.69 15.48
N GLY A 503 -7.57 18.98 15.33
CA GLY A 503 -6.39 19.67 14.82
C GLY A 503 -6.04 20.87 15.67
N ALA A 504 -4.74 21.09 15.85
CA ALA A 504 -4.19 22.27 16.45
C ALA A 504 -3.00 22.74 15.62
N GLN A 505 -2.96 24.03 15.30
CA GLN A 505 -1.88 24.65 14.56
C GLN A 505 -1.43 25.91 15.28
N THR A 506 -0.14 26.09 15.44
CA THR A 506 0.38 27.26 16.15
C THR A 506 1.80 27.61 15.70
N ASN A 507 2.11 28.88 15.74
CA ASN A 507 3.48 29.40 15.77
C ASN A 507 3.73 30.21 17.07
N GLY A 508 3.22 29.70 18.18
CA GLY A 508 3.30 30.37 19.49
C GLY A 508 2.17 31.40 19.67
N THR A 509 2.54 32.65 19.95
CA THR A 509 1.59 33.72 20.25
C THR A 509 1.03 34.42 19.01
N TYR A 510 1.73 34.30 17.87
CA TYR A 510 1.35 35.01 16.66
C TYR A 510 0.12 34.41 15.99
N TYR A 511 0.07 33.07 15.87
CA TYR A 511 -1.02 32.35 15.25
C TYR A 511 -1.40 31.09 16.02
N GLN A 512 -2.69 30.91 16.23
CA GLN A 512 -3.28 29.73 16.86
C GLN A 512 -4.54 29.32 16.13
N SER A 513 -4.71 28.05 15.85
CA SER A 513 -5.93 27.54 15.24
C SER A 513 -6.26 26.14 15.82
N TYR A 514 -7.51 25.95 16.16
CA TYR A 514 -8.04 24.69 16.72
C TYR A 514 -9.27 24.29 15.93
N ASN A 515 -9.37 23.04 15.56
CA ASN A 515 -10.52 22.51 14.86
C ASN A 515 -10.91 21.13 15.36
N VAL A 516 -12.20 20.90 15.39
CA VAL A 516 -12.82 19.61 15.70
C VAL A 516 -13.81 19.32 14.59
N SER A 517 -13.71 18.15 13.98
CA SER A 517 -14.68 17.74 12.96
C SER A 517 -15.05 16.27 13.12
N TYR A 518 -16.31 16.00 12.90
CA TYR A 518 -16.90 14.66 12.85
C TYR A 518 -17.49 14.44 11.44
N SER A 519 -17.30 13.25 10.90
CA SER A 519 -17.93 12.88 9.64
C SER A 519 -18.27 11.39 9.59
N THR A 520 -19.36 11.08 8.88
CA THR A 520 -19.77 9.72 8.58
C THR A 520 -20.20 9.62 7.12
N GLY A 521 -19.84 8.51 6.45
CA GLY A 521 -20.23 8.24 5.07
C GLY A 521 -21.64 7.64 4.91
N TRP A 522 -22.23 7.18 6.01
CA TRP A 522 -23.52 6.47 6.02
C TRP A 522 -24.45 7.01 7.11
N PHE A 523 -24.82 8.26 7.00
CA PHE A 523 -25.72 8.91 7.95
C PHE A 523 -27.07 8.17 8.00
N GLY A 524 -27.49 7.77 9.19
CA GLY A 524 -28.69 6.94 9.39
C GLY A 524 -28.52 5.46 9.00
N GLY A 525 -27.35 5.02 8.54
CA GLY A 525 -26.98 3.61 8.33
C GLY A 525 -27.59 2.90 7.11
N LYS A 526 -28.58 3.50 6.43
CA LYS A 526 -29.33 2.85 5.34
C LYS A 526 -28.90 3.27 3.93
N ARG A 527 -28.35 4.45 3.74
CA ARG A 527 -27.96 5.02 2.46
C ARG A 527 -26.57 5.64 2.54
N PRO A 528 -25.77 5.63 1.46
CA PRO A 528 -24.47 6.27 1.43
C PRO A 528 -24.63 7.80 1.36
N ILE A 529 -25.03 8.38 2.47
CA ILE A 529 -25.18 9.83 2.67
C ILE A 529 -24.06 10.25 3.61
N GLN A 530 -23.15 11.05 3.10
CA GLN A 530 -22.13 11.67 3.91
C GLN A 530 -22.74 12.80 4.75
N PHE A 531 -22.41 12.84 6.02
CA PHE A 531 -22.75 13.91 6.93
C PHE A 531 -21.51 14.35 7.70
N SER A 532 -21.33 15.64 7.87
CA SER A 532 -20.22 16.19 8.63
C SER A 532 -20.64 17.40 9.46
N VAL A 533 -19.98 17.53 10.61
CA VAL A 533 -20.10 18.72 11.49
C VAL A 533 -18.69 19.13 11.88
N GLY A 534 -18.40 20.43 11.79
CA GLY A 534 -17.11 20.97 12.18
C GLY A 534 -17.28 22.26 12.98
N ILE A 535 -16.36 22.47 13.92
CA ILE A 535 -16.22 23.70 14.68
C ILE A 535 -14.75 24.07 14.66
N PHE A 536 -14.47 25.34 14.45
CA PHE A 536 -13.10 25.84 14.50
C PHE A 536 -13.02 27.19 15.20
N TYR A 537 -11.88 27.42 15.78
CA TYR A 537 -11.47 28.69 16.34
C TYR A 537 -10.06 29.01 15.87
N SER A 538 -9.80 30.24 15.47
CA SER A 538 -8.44 30.67 15.22
C SER A 538 -8.25 32.14 15.67
N LYS A 539 -7.00 32.43 16.01
CA LYS A 539 -6.56 33.77 16.40
C LYS A 539 -5.21 34.04 15.75
N GLN A 540 -5.10 35.20 15.15
CA GLN A 540 -3.85 35.76 14.69
C GLN A 540 -3.63 37.12 15.31
N THR A 541 -2.45 37.35 15.91
CA THR A 541 -2.06 38.66 16.46
C THR A 541 -1.11 39.35 15.49
N ASP A 542 -1.09 40.67 15.55
CA ASP A 542 -0.13 41.48 14.81
C ASP A 542 1.21 41.51 15.57
N VAL A 543 2.27 41.95 14.92
CA VAL A 543 3.57 42.23 15.51
C VAL A 543 3.73 43.72 15.71
N ASN A 544 4.42 44.13 16.78
CA ASN A 544 4.65 45.56 17.01
C ASN A 544 5.74 46.10 16.07
N GLY A 545 5.86 47.45 16.00
CA GLY A 545 6.79 48.11 15.09
C GLY A 545 8.27 47.74 15.27
N ASN A 546 8.67 47.26 16.45
CA ASN A 546 10.04 46.85 16.74
C ASN A 546 10.46 45.58 15.98
N TYR A 547 9.49 44.76 15.62
CA TYR A 547 9.76 43.58 14.78
C TYR A 547 10.33 43.94 13.40
N TYR A 548 9.76 44.98 12.78
CA TYR A 548 10.20 45.46 11.46
C TYR A 548 11.48 46.29 11.51
N ASN A 549 11.72 46.95 12.64
CA ASN A 549 12.92 47.78 12.85
C ASN A 549 14.14 46.98 13.41
N SER A 550 13.93 45.75 13.84
CA SER A 550 15.05 44.95 14.32
C SER A 550 15.86 44.45 13.12
N ASN A 551 17.17 44.67 13.16
CA ASN A 551 18.13 44.08 12.21
C ASN A 551 18.13 42.55 12.17
N TRP A 552 17.24 41.92 12.91
CA TRP A 552 17.05 40.48 12.94
C TRP A 552 16.53 39.94 11.60
N TYR A 553 15.72 40.71 10.88
CA TYR A 553 15.28 40.35 9.53
C TYR A 553 16.45 40.29 8.53
N ASN A 554 17.45 41.15 8.72
CA ASN A 554 18.67 41.17 7.90
C ASN A 554 19.80 40.28 8.45
N SER A 555 19.87 40.02 9.75
CA SER A 555 20.96 39.29 10.38
C SER A 555 20.76 37.77 10.47
N GLY A 556 19.50 37.29 10.44
CA GLY A 556 19.17 35.89 10.64
C GLY A 556 19.71 34.94 9.52
N ILE A 557 19.79 35.43 8.29
CA ILE A 557 20.34 34.65 7.17
C ILE A 557 21.85 34.85 7.04
N TYR A 558 22.37 36.01 7.36
CA TYR A 558 23.83 36.32 7.31
C TYR A 558 24.61 35.74 8.49
N SER A 559 24.00 35.58 9.67
CA SER A 559 24.71 35.00 10.83
C SER A 559 24.92 33.47 10.73
N LEU A 560 24.11 32.80 9.98
CA LEU A 560 24.33 31.37 9.66
C LEU A 560 25.53 31.16 8.73
N TYR A 561 25.89 32.16 7.94
CA TYR A 561 27.03 32.09 7.01
C TYR A 561 28.35 32.63 7.57
N SER A 562 28.31 33.43 8.61
CA SER A 562 29.52 34.14 9.12
C SER A 562 30.11 33.62 10.42
N GLY A 563 29.56 32.58 11.03
CA GLY A 563 30.17 31.93 12.23
C GLY A 563 30.36 32.82 13.47
N TYR A 564 29.75 34.01 13.50
CA TYR A 564 29.79 34.89 14.68
C TYR A 564 28.57 34.64 15.57
N SER A 565 28.81 34.02 16.69
CA SER A 565 27.89 33.86 17.81
C SER A 565 27.63 35.24 18.44
N SER A 566 26.53 35.89 18.10
CA SER A 566 25.99 36.93 18.92
C SER A 566 25.02 36.33 19.94
N THR A 567 25.50 36.24 21.16
CA THR A 567 24.74 35.92 22.36
C THR A 567 23.71 37.05 22.64
N TYR A 568 22.67 37.13 21.83
CA TYR A 568 21.48 37.92 22.13
C TYR A 568 20.24 37.03 22.14
N GLY A 569 19.79 36.91 23.35
CA GLY A 569 18.91 35.91 23.90
C GLY A 569 17.56 35.76 23.21
N TYR A 570 17.11 34.56 23.35
CA TYR A 570 15.73 34.06 23.16
C TYR A 570 14.66 34.83 23.99
N SER A 571 15.08 35.79 24.82
CA SER A 571 14.20 36.53 25.73
C SER A 571 13.38 37.66 25.10
N ASN A 572 13.60 38.00 23.82
CA ASN A 572 12.92 39.11 23.17
C ASN A 572 11.73 38.75 22.25
N TYR A 573 11.40 37.46 22.10
CA TYR A 573 10.30 37.07 21.25
C TYR A 573 8.91 37.55 21.78
N GLU A 574 8.73 37.58 23.08
CA GLU A 574 7.51 38.04 23.75
C GLU A 574 7.23 39.53 23.57
N ASN A 575 8.25 40.33 23.24
CA ASN A 575 8.11 41.82 23.09
C ASN A 575 7.69 42.25 21.69
N TYR A 576 7.60 41.31 20.70
CA TYR A 576 7.30 41.68 19.32
C TYR A 576 5.82 41.55 18.92
N TYR A 577 5.06 40.72 19.60
CA TYR A 577 3.65 40.60 19.30
C TYR A 577 2.81 41.62 20.08
N ASP A 578 1.72 42.06 19.46
CA ASP A 578 0.80 43.07 20.06
C ASP A 578 -0.53 42.38 20.37
N PRO A 579 -0.84 42.07 21.66
CA PRO A 579 -2.06 41.35 22.03
C PRO A 579 -3.32 42.17 21.78
N ASP A 580 -3.21 43.48 21.60
CA ASP A 580 -4.33 44.39 21.32
C ASP A 580 -4.63 44.55 19.84
N LYS A 581 -3.84 43.93 18.98
CA LYS A 581 -4.05 43.86 17.53
C LYS A 581 -4.24 42.44 17.10
N TYR A 582 -5.46 42.07 16.76
CA TYR A 582 -5.76 40.70 16.38
C TYR A 582 -6.95 40.56 15.44
N ILE A 583 -7.01 39.45 14.75
CA ILE A 583 -8.19 38.87 14.13
C ILE A 583 -8.48 37.52 14.74
N GLN A 584 -9.68 37.32 15.22
CA GLN A 584 -10.18 36.03 15.76
C GLN A 584 -11.34 35.57 14.90
N LEU A 585 -11.39 34.24 14.69
CA LEU A 585 -12.48 33.61 13.98
C LEU A 585 -13.05 32.49 14.85
N LEU A 586 -14.37 32.49 14.92
CA LEU A 586 -15.12 31.39 15.48
C LEU A 586 -16.11 30.92 14.44
N GLY A 587 -16.07 29.65 14.07
CA GLY A 587 -16.97 29.16 13.04
C GLY A 587 -17.42 27.74 13.25
N GLY A 588 -18.51 27.41 12.56
CA GLY A 588 -19.05 26.06 12.51
C GLY A 588 -19.63 25.75 11.14
N SER A 589 -19.67 24.47 10.79
CA SER A 589 -20.21 24.02 9.52
C SER A 589 -20.99 22.71 9.67
N ILE A 590 -22.00 22.54 8.84
CA ILE A 590 -22.76 21.30 8.69
C ILE A 590 -22.72 20.94 7.21
N GLY A 591 -22.20 19.77 6.92
CA GLY A 591 -22.09 19.25 5.57
C GLY A 591 -23.02 18.06 5.34
N TRP A 592 -23.54 17.97 4.15
CA TRP A 592 -24.30 16.84 3.65
C TRP A 592 -23.79 16.47 2.26
N GLY A 593 -23.57 15.19 1.99
CA GLY A 593 -23.06 14.72 0.70
C GLY A 593 -23.77 13.45 0.25
N LYS A 594 -23.91 13.31 -1.06
CA LYS A 594 -24.52 12.13 -1.69
C LYS A 594 -23.74 11.73 -2.90
N ARG A 595 -23.41 10.43 -3.00
CA ARG A 595 -22.88 9.83 -4.23
C ARG A 595 -24.01 9.77 -5.27
N LEU A 596 -23.76 10.27 -6.46
CA LEU A 596 -24.68 10.24 -7.57
C LEU A 596 -24.57 8.89 -8.31
N ARG A 597 -25.61 8.55 -9.08
CA ARG A 597 -25.61 7.36 -9.95
C ARG A 597 -25.46 7.73 -11.42
N TRP A 598 -25.68 8.98 -11.74
CA TRP A 598 -25.58 9.53 -13.09
C TRP A 598 -24.73 10.82 -13.04
N PRO A 599 -23.83 11.06 -13.99
CA PRO A 599 -23.47 10.27 -15.19
C PRO A 599 -22.74 8.94 -14.88
N ASP A 600 -21.98 8.88 -13.80
CA ASP A 600 -21.39 7.68 -13.23
C ASP A 600 -21.41 7.77 -11.70
N ASP A 601 -21.08 6.69 -11.00
CA ASP A 601 -21.14 6.62 -9.55
C ASP A 601 -19.84 7.07 -8.85
N TYR A 602 -18.92 7.69 -9.57
CA TYR A 602 -17.77 8.41 -9.02
C TYR A 602 -18.11 9.86 -8.64
N PHE A 603 -19.26 10.39 -9.12
CA PHE A 603 -19.71 11.73 -8.77
C PHE A 603 -20.29 11.79 -7.36
N THR A 604 -19.92 12.84 -6.63
CA THR A 604 -20.46 13.18 -5.30
C THR A 604 -20.94 14.64 -5.32
N LEU A 605 -22.18 14.86 -4.92
CA LEU A 605 -22.73 16.19 -4.67
C LEU A 605 -22.70 16.45 -3.18
N SER A 606 -22.08 17.56 -2.77
CA SER A 606 -21.99 17.99 -1.37
C SER A 606 -22.59 19.37 -1.19
N LEU A 607 -23.33 19.55 -0.11
CA LEU A 607 -23.84 20.82 0.39
C LEU A 607 -23.19 21.11 1.73
N ASN A 608 -22.73 22.31 1.94
CA ASN A 608 -22.13 22.73 3.22
C ASN A 608 -22.68 24.08 3.63
N LEU A 609 -23.38 24.12 4.76
CA LEU A 609 -23.79 25.36 5.39
C LEU A 609 -22.77 25.74 6.45
N SER A 610 -22.15 26.90 6.34
CA SER A 610 -21.15 27.38 7.29
C SER A 610 -21.44 28.78 7.76
N TYR A 611 -21.11 29.01 9.02
CA TYR A 611 -21.16 30.32 9.66
C TYR A 611 -19.82 30.61 10.30
N THR A 612 -19.28 31.81 10.04
CA THR A 612 -18.03 32.30 10.61
C THR A 612 -18.21 33.73 11.15
N LEU A 613 -17.86 33.90 12.40
CA LEU A 613 -17.79 35.21 13.06
C LEU A 613 -16.33 35.67 13.06
N TYR A 614 -16.08 36.81 12.43
CA TYR A 614 -14.81 37.53 12.45
C TYR A 614 -14.86 38.58 13.55
N MET A 615 -13.88 38.57 14.45
CA MET A 615 -13.70 39.59 15.51
C MET A 615 -12.34 40.25 15.33
N ILE A 616 -12.34 41.52 14.98
CA ILE A 616 -11.17 42.27 14.54
C ILE A 616 -10.92 43.44 15.49
N LYS A 617 -9.68 43.59 15.97
CA LYS A 617 -9.26 44.67 16.82
C LYS A 617 -7.94 45.26 16.32
N ASN A 618 -7.94 46.51 15.91
CA ASN A 618 -6.80 47.30 15.42
C ASN A 618 -5.95 46.55 14.35
N TRP A 619 -6.61 45.77 13.49
CA TRP A 619 -5.97 44.91 12.49
C TRP A 619 -5.59 45.75 11.26
N ARG A 620 -4.32 45.95 11.02
CA ARG A 620 -3.84 46.84 9.97
C ARG A 620 -3.68 46.18 8.59
N TYR A 621 -3.72 44.86 8.51
CA TYR A 621 -3.49 44.16 7.25
C TYR A 621 -4.78 43.95 6.45
N ASN A 622 -5.95 44.17 7.03
CA ASN A 622 -7.18 44.22 6.29
C ASN A 622 -7.46 45.67 5.86
N PHE A 623 -7.35 45.90 4.58
CA PHE A 623 -7.49 47.27 4.02
C PHE A 623 -8.89 47.84 4.13
N LEU A 624 -9.87 46.94 4.28
CA LEU A 624 -11.27 47.35 4.23
C LEU A 624 -11.89 47.52 5.61
N MET A 625 -11.41 46.80 6.65
CA MET A 625 -11.92 46.93 8.01
C MET A 625 -10.83 46.64 9.04
N GLN A 626 -10.58 47.56 9.97
CA GLN A 626 -9.55 47.42 11.02
C GLN A 626 -10.11 47.05 12.39
N ASN A 627 -11.37 47.39 12.65
CA ASN A 627 -12.05 47.17 13.92
C ASN A 627 -13.48 46.72 13.70
N GLY A 628 -13.98 45.83 14.52
CA GLY A 628 -15.38 45.40 14.55
C GLY A 628 -15.59 43.91 14.31
N ASN A 629 -16.82 43.54 14.11
CA ASN A 629 -17.26 42.20 13.91
C ASN A 629 -17.95 41.99 12.56
N SER A 630 -17.60 40.93 11.85
CA SER A 630 -18.26 40.57 10.59
C SER A 630 -18.80 39.14 10.64
N ASN A 631 -19.96 38.95 10.04
CA ASN A 631 -20.65 37.68 9.99
C ASN A 631 -20.63 37.14 8.55
N ASN A 632 -20.23 35.91 8.38
CA ASN A 632 -20.23 35.21 7.10
C ASN A 632 -21.12 33.97 7.23
N LEU A 633 -22.26 33.98 6.62
CA LEU A 633 -23.14 32.81 6.47
C LEU A 633 -23.16 32.43 5.01
N ASN A 634 -22.58 31.26 4.69
CA ASN A 634 -22.51 30.81 3.31
C ASN A 634 -23.05 29.39 3.12
N LEU A 635 -23.60 29.15 1.95
CA LEU A 635 -23.98 27.85 1.44
C LEU A 635 -22.99 27.45 0.34
N GLY A 636 -22.21 26.41 0.61
CA GLY A 636 -21.33 25.79 -0.37
C GLY A 636 -22.01 24.62 -1.08
N ILE A 637 -21.90 24.59 -2.40
CA ILE A 637 -22.37 23.49 -3.26
C ILE A 637 -21.12 22.97 -4.00
N THR A 638 -20.82 21.69 -3.84
CA THR A 638 -19.63 21.10 -4.48
C THR A 638 -20.02 19.83 -5.22
N LEU A 639 -19.70 19.80 -6.51
CA LEU A 639 -19.76 18.61 -7.34
C LEU A 639 -18.32 18.10 -7.54
N SER A 640 -18.04 16.90 -7.07
CA SER A 640 -16.72 16.28 -7.22
C SER A 640 -16.82 14.91 -7.87
N ARG A 641 -15.79 14.54 -8.64
CA ARG A 641 -15.61 13.22 -9.21
C ARG A 641 -14.19 12.74 -8.94
N VAL A 642 -14.05 11.55 -8.35
CA VAL A 642 -12.75 10.96 -8.06
C VAL A 642 -12.75 9.53 -8.60
N SER A 643 -11.97 9.30 -9.65
CA SER A 643 -11.85 8.00 -10.33
C SER A 643 -10.41 7.48 -10.39
N THR A 644 -9.55 7.96 -9.49
CA THR A 644 -8.15 7.55 -9.42
C THR A 644 -8.00 6.11 -8.96
N ASP A 645 -7.01 5.39 -9.51
CA ASP A 645 -6.69 3.99 -9.18
C ASP A 645 -6.00 3.83 -7.82
N ASN A 646 -5.30 4.85 -7.35
CA ASN A 646 -4.56 4.84 -6.08
C ASN A 646 -4.55 6.24 -5.46
N GLN A 647 -4.62 6.32 -4.12
CA GLN A 647 -4.64 7.61 -3.41
C GLN A 647 -3.24 8.24 -3.26
N LEU A 648 -2.19 7.42 -3.09
CA LEU A 648 -0.84 7.91 -2.80
C LEU A 648 -0.03 8.19 -4.07
N PHE A 649 -0.17 7.35 -5.07
CA PHE A 649 0.48 7.50 -6.36
C PHE A 649 -0.50 7.09 -7.47
N PRO A 650 -1.43 7.98 -7.84
CA PRO A 650 -2.35 7.73 -8.94
C PRO A 650 -1.59 7.54 -10.26
N ARG A 651 -1.94 6.48 -11.01
CA ARG A 651 -1.38 6.17 -12.32
C ARG A 651 -2.36 6.47 -13.44
N THR A 652 -3.65 6.29 -13.13
CA THR A 652 -4.75 6.50 -14.06
C THR A 652 -5.94 7.12 -13.35
N GLY A 653 -6.82 7.75 -14.14
CA GLY A 653 -8.04 8.34 -13.62
C GLY A 653 -7.97 9.87 -13.50
N SER A 654 -8.98 10.45 -12.89
CA SER A 654 -9.10 11.90 -12.75
C SER A 654 -9.77 12.30 -11.45
N GLU A 655 -9.42 13.48 -10.99
CA GLU A 655 -10.08 14.23 -9.92
C GLU A 655 -10.65 15.50 -10.51
N PHE A 656 -11.90 15.75 -10.27
CA PHE A 656 -12.63 16.92 -10.75
C PHE A 656 -13.43 17.51 -9.60
N THR A 657 -13.41 18.82 -9.43
CA THR A 657 -14.18 19.52 -8.42
C THR A 657 -14.68 20.86 -8.95
N LEU A 658 -15.97 21.04 -8.92
CA LEU A 658 -16.63 22.32 -9.17
C LEU A 658 -17.33 22.77 -7.89
N SER A 659 -16.93 23.90 -7.33
CA SER A 659 -17.48 24.45 -6.09
C SER A 659 -18.07 25.82 -6.31
N LEU A 660 -19.22 26.06 -5.73
CA LEU A 660 -19.90 27.32 -5.64
C LEU A 660 -20.19 27.61 -4.16
N ALA A 661 -19.66 28.68 -3.62
CA ALA A 661 -20.04 29.21 -2.31
C ALA A 661 -20.81 30.52 -2.48
N ILE A 662 -21.99 30.60 -1.92
CA ILE A 662 -22.89 31.77 -2.02
C ILE A 662 -23.34 32.21 -0.64
N THR A 663 -23.39 33.49 -0.45
CA THR A 663 -24.03 34.10 0.71
C THR A 663 -25.38 34.71 0.32
N PRO A 664 -26.27 34.97 1.26
CA PRO A 664 -27.43 35.83 0.97
C PRO A 664 -26.96 37.19 0.48
N PRO A 665 -27.67 37.83 -0.47
CA PRO A 665 -27.35 39.20 -0.94
C PRO A 665 -27.81 40.23 0.08
N TRP A 666 -27.06 40.38 1.18
CA TRP A 666 -27.42 41.19 2.32
C TRP A 666 -27.63 42.66 1.97
N SER A 667 -26.84 43.16 0.99
CA SER A 667 -26.99 44.56 0.51
C SER A 667 -28.37 44.83 -0.11
N SER A 668 -29.01 43.79 -0.67
CA SER A 668 -30.37 43.90 -1.21
C SER A 668 -31.45 43.82 -0.14
N PHE A 669 -31.16 43.18 1.01
CA PHE A 669 -32.10 43.05 2.12
C PHE A 669 -32.07 44.27 3.07
N PHE A 670 -30.90 44.88 3.21
CA PHE A 670 -30.71 46.05 4.05
C PHE A 670 -30.72 47.29 3.14
N ASN A 671 -31.74 48.10 3.20
CA ASN A 671 -31.86 49.30 2.37
C ASN A 671 -30.87 50.40 2.81
N LYS A 672 -29.57 50.20 2.47
CA LYS A 672 -28.44 51.08 2.81
C LYS A 672 -27.74 51.60 1.57
N ASP A 673 -27.27 52.85 1.66
CA ASP A 673 -26.46 53.42 0.60
C ASP A 673 -24.98 52.99 0.69
N TYR A 674 -24.68 51.74 0.25
CA TYR A 674 -23.32 51.18 0.28
C TYR A 674 -22.31 52.01 -0.52
N LYS A 675 -22.77 52.84 -1.46
CA LYS A 675 -21.90 53.68 -2.28
C LYS A 675 -21.29 54.84 -1.44
N ASN A 676 -22.07 55.42 -0.52
CA ASN A 676 -21.66 56.56 0.27
C ASN A 676 -21.16 56.16 1.68
N LEU A 677 -21.34 54.90 2.11
CA LEU A 677 -20.80 54.38 3.38
C LEU A 677 -19.28 54.25 3.34
N ALA A 678 -18.61 54.81 4.35
CA ALA A 678 -17.16 54.72 4.57
C ALA A 678 -16.33 55.23 3.38
N THR A 679 -16.70 56.38 2.84
CA THR A 679 -15.98 57.02 1.72
C THR A 679 -14.90 57.98 2.17
N ASN A 680 -15.00 58.54 3.39
CA ASN A 680 -14.04 59.52 3.91
C ASN A 680 -13.23 58.97 5.09
N PRO A 681 -11.98 58.49 4.88
CA PRO A 681 -11.12 57.95 5.94
C PRO A 681 -10.83 58.90 7.10
N SER A 682 -10.98 60.24 6.89
CA SER A 682 -10.73 61.24 7.91
C SER A 682 -11.97 61.53 8.77
N SER A 683 -13.13 60.96 8.47
CA SER A 683 -14.34 61.12 9.26
C SER A 683 -14.22 60.41 10.62
N LYS A 684 -14.76 61.01 11.66
CA LYS A 684 -14.87 60.37 13.00
C LYS A 684 -15.80 59.16 12.96
N THR A 685 -16.72 59.08 12.01
CA THR A 685 -17.69 58.01 11.84
C THR A 685 -17.17 56.90 10.93
N TYR A 686 -16.02 57.05 10.28
CA TYR A 686 -15.49 56.15 9.27
C TYR A 686 -15.42 54.65 9.74
N ASN A 687 -14.87 54.39 10.92
CA ASN A 687 -14.80 53.04 11.47
C ASN A 687 -16.17 52.43 11.80
N ALA A 688 -17.12 53.29 12.27
CA ALA A 688 -18.49 52.81 12.51
C ALA A 688 -19.23 52.52 11.20
N GLU A 689 -19.01 53.34 10.16
CA GLU A 689 -19.54 53.09 8.82
C GLU A 689 -18.95 51.86 8.16
N LEU A 690 -17.64 51.59 8.34
CA LEU A 690 -17.00 50.35 7.91
C LEU A 690 -17.58 49.12 8.63
N GLN A 691 -17.79 49.22 9.95
CA GLN A 691 -18.43 48.17 10.72
C GLN A 691 -19.85 47.88 10.24
N GLU A 692 -20.59 48.93 9.92
CA GLU A 692 -21.94 48.80 9.38
C GLU A 692 -21.96 48.25 7.96
N LYS A 693 -21.01 48.65 7.11
CA LYS A 693 -20.85 48.19 5.73
C LYS A 693 -20.53 46.67 5.68
N TYR A 694 -19.59 46.19 6.49
CA TYR A 694 -19.09 44.83 6.48
C TYR A 694 -19.65 43.96 7.62
N ARG A 695 -20.75 44.36 8.27
CA ARG A 695 -21.38 43.56 9.33
C ARG A 695 -21.81 42.19 8.85
N TRP A 696 -22.29 42.09 7.63
CA TRP A 696 -22.64 40.87 6.95
C TRP A 696 -21.91 40.84 5.63
N ILE A 697 -21.10 39.76 5.45
CA ILE A 697 -20.30 39.56 4.27
C ILE A 697 -21.17 38.96 3.17
N GLU A 698 -21.03 39.44 1.95
CA GLU A 698 -21.74 38.96 0.80
C GLU A 698 -20.80 38.68 -0.37
N TYR A 699 -20.95 37.53 -1.02
CA TYR A 699 -20.21 37.14 -2.21
C TYR A 699 -20.82 35.92 -2.90
N HIS A 700 -20.39 35.68 -4.12
CA HIS A 700 -20.47 34.38 -4.77
C HIS A 700 -19.06 33.97 -5.25
N LYS A 701 -18.62 32.78 -4.85
CA LYS A 701 -17.27 32.28 -5.13
C LYS A 701 -17.35 31.01 -5.93
N TRP A 702 -16.78 31.03 -7.11
CA TRP A 702 -16.72 29.87 -8.03
C TRP A 702 -15.32 29.32 -8.07
N LYS A 703 -15.18 28.01 -7.93
CA LYS A 703 -13.89 27.34 -8.07
C LYS A 703 -14.04 26.09 -8.90
N PHE A 704 -13.14 25.94 -9.86
CA PHE A 704 -12.96 24.75 -10.65
C PHE A 704 -11.56 24.20 -10.40
N LYS A 705 -11.45 22.90 -10.10
CA LYS A 705 -10.18 22.20 -9.97
C LYS A 705 -10.25 20.87 -10.71
N SER A 706 -9.24 20.57 -11.48
CA SER A 706 -9.11 19.29 -12.18
C SER A 706 -7.67 18.79 -12.13
N LYS A 707 -7.51 17.50 -11.87
CA LYS A 707 -6.26 16.76 -12.02
C LYS A 707 -6.53 15.50 -12.82
N THR A 708 -5.68 15.19 -13.79
CA THR A 708 -5.79 13.97 -14.60
C THR A 708 -4.47 13.23 -14.57
N TYR A 709 -4.54 11.92 -14.46
CA TYR A 709 -3.39 11.04 -14.39
C TYR A 709 -3.40 10.05 -15.55
N THR A 710 -2.29 9.97 -16.27
CA THR A 710 -2.13 9.07 -17.41
C THR A 710 -0.80 8.32 -17.29
N ALA A 711 -0.86 7.00 -17.21
CA ALA A 711 0.33 6.17 -17.24
C ALA A 711 0.97 6.21 -18.64
N LEU A 712 2.19 6.69 -18.74
CA LEU A 712 2.95 6.76 -20.01
C LEU A 712 3.66 5.45 -20.33
N THR A 713 3.91 4.61 -19.33
CA THR A 713 4.57 3.32 -19.48
C THR A 713 3.83 2.25 -18.69
N SER A 714 3.97 0.99 -19.07
CA SER A 714 3.32 -0.14 -18.40
C SER A 714 4.05 -0.57 -17.12
N GLY A 715 3.33 -1.22 -16.21
CA GLY A 715 3.84 -1.81 -14.96
C GLY A 715 3.55 -0.96 -13.72
N GLN A 716 3.84 -1.52 -12.54
CA GLN A 716 3.62 -0.81 -11.27
C GLN A 716 4.50 0.42 -11.11
N LYS A 717 5.76 0.35 -11.54
CA LYS A 717 6.70 1.48 -11.58
C LYS A 717 6.71 2.07 -12.98
N CYS A 718 5.80 3.01 -13.23
CA CYS A 718 5.62 3.64 -14.53
C CYS A 718 5.82 5.16 -14.46
N PHE A 719 6.15 5.78 -15.57
CA PHE A 719 6.05 7.22 -15.71
C PHE A 719 4.57 7.61 -15.80
N VAL A 720 4.19 8.60 -15.02
CA VAL A 720 2.82 9.14 -14.99
C VAL A 720 2.86 10.60 -15.38
N LEU A 721 2.04 10.96 -16.36
CA LEU A 721 1.73 12.34 -16.68
C LEU A 721 0.55 12.79 -15.82
N MET A 722 0.77 13.81 -15.00
CA MET A 722 -0.30 14.50 -14.29
C MET A 722 -0.52 15.88 -14.92
N THR A 723 -1.75 16.21 -15.20
CA THR A 723 -2.14 17.57 -15.63
C THR A 723 -3.08 18.19 -14.61
N ARG A 724 -2.95 19.50 -14.42
CA ARG A 724 -3.74 20.27 -13.46
C ARG A 724 -4.33 21.51 -14.15
N ALA A 725 -5.58 21.82 -13.81
CA ALA A 725 -6.23 23.06 -14.16
C ALA A 725 -7.06 23.55 -12.97
N GLU A 726 -6.84 24.80 -12.55
CA GLU A 726 -7.57 25.42 -11.46
C GLU A 726 -7.96 26.84 -11.87
N ILE A 727 -9.20 27.24 -11.59
CA ILE A 727 -9.73 28.58 -11.81
C ILE A 727 -10.59 28.95 -10.61
N GLY A 728 -10.43 30.13 -10.09
CA GLY A 728 -11.27 30.68 -9.03
C GLY A 728 -11.70 32.10 -9.33
N LEU A 729 -12.98 32.40 -9.07
CA LEU A 729 -13.58 33.69 -9.26
C LEU A 729 -14.38 34.08 -8.01
N LEU A 730 -14.16 35.28 -7.50
CA LEU A 730 -14.85 35.82 -6.33
C LEU A 730 -15.64 37.09 -6.76
N GLY A 731 -16.95 36.92 -6.96
CA GLY A 731 -17.84 38.00 -7.33
C GLY A 731 -18.57 38.64 -6.13
N SER A 732 -19.11 39.80 -6.34
CA SER A 732 -19.95 40.51 -5.38
C SER A 732 -21.32 40.85 -5.98
N TYR A 733 -22.37 40.84 -5.17
CA TYR A 733 -23.72 41.26 -5.62
C TYR A 733 -23.83 42.77 -5.74
N ASN A 734 -23.04 43.47 -4.93
CA ASN A 734 -22.96 44.94 -4.95
C ASN A 734 -21.49 45.35 -5.17
N GLN A 735 -21.23 46.11 -6.22
CA GLN A 735 -19.88 46.58 -6.57
C GLN A 735 -19.22 47.43 -5.47
N TYR A 736 -20.01 48.10 -4.60
CA TYR A 736 -19.53 48.92 -3.50
C TYR A 736 -19.34 48.13 -2.19
N ASN A 737 -19.70 46.82 -2.16
CA ASN A 737 -19.60 45.94 -0.99
C ASN A 737 -18.87 44.66 -1.31
N LYS A 738 -17.64 44.75 -1.85
CA LYS A 738 -16.81 43.57 -2.14
C LYS A 738 -16.32 42.94 -0.85
N SER A 739 -16.36 41.58 -0.76
CA SER A 739 -15.90 40.86 0.43
C SER A 739 -14.40 41.07 0.68
N PRO A 740 -13.98 41.47 1.89
CA PRO A 740 -12.57 41.61 2.22
C PRO A 740 -11.90 40.31 2.72
N PHE A 741 -12.65 39.23 2.96
CA PHE A 741 -12.17 38.06 3.70
C PHE A 741 -12.01 36.79 2.87
N GLU A 742 -12.54 36.76 1.65
CA GLU A 742 -12.62 35.57 0.83
C GLU A 742 -11.67 35.58 -0.39
N THR A 743 -10.80 36.58 -0.43
CA THR A 743 -9.87 36.82 -1.53
C THR A 743 -8.82 35.74 -1.65
N PHE A 744 -8.21 35.60 -2.83
CA PHE A 744 -7.17 34.65 -3.10
C PHE A 744 -5.78 35.25 -2.83
N TYR A 745 -4.94 34.49 -2.17
CA TYR A 745 -3.54 34.83 -1.91
C TYR A 745 -2.65 33.85 -2.69
N MET A 746 -1.96 34.34 -3.72
CA MET A 746 -1.29 33.48 -4.69
C MET A 746 0.21 33.66 -4.73
N GLY A 747 0.92 32.53 -4.81
CA GLY A 747 2.38 32.38 -4.88
C GLY A 747 2.93 31.40 -3.85
N GLY A 748 4.13 30.92 -4.06
CA GLY A 748 4.88 30.10 -3.12
C GLY A 748 4.36 28.67 -2.95
N ASP A 749 4.40 28.19 -1.71
CA ASP A 749 4.06 26.82 -1.33
C ASP A 749 2.56 26.58 -1.09
N GLY A 750 1.73 27.62 -1.09
CA GLY A 750 0.28 27.52 -0.88
C GLY A 750 -0.12 27.18 0.56
N MET A 751 0.79 27.26 1.54
CA MET A 751 0.48 27.00 2.94
C MET A 751 -0.15 28.20 3.63
N SER A 752 -1.21 27.97 4.39
CA SER A 752 -1.84 28.98 5.22
C SER A 752 -1.02 29.29 6.48
N GLY A 753 -1.15 30.49 7.04
CA GLY A 753 -0.46 30.92 8.26
C GLY A 753 0.90 31.56 8.06
N TYR A 754 1.37 31.69 6.81
CA TYR A 754 2.60 32.39 6.46
C TYR A 754 2.37 33.86 6.10
N SER A 755 1.14 34.19 5.78
CA SER A 755 0.76 35.53 5.35
C SER A 755 0.42 36.40 6.54
N SER A 756 0.78 37.70 6.48
CA SER A 756 0.27 38.71 7.37
C SER A 756 -1.22 39.04 7.09
N SER A 757 -1.75 38.60 5.94
CA SER A 757 -3.15 38.73 5.54
C SER A 757 -3.89 37.46 5.89
N TYR A 758 -4.48 37.41 7.07
CA TYR A 758 -5.37 36.32 7.44
C TYR A 758 -6.66 36.40 6.62
N SER A 759 -7.36 35.33 6.43
CA SER A 759 -8.65 35.26 5.74
C SER A 759 -8.61 35.02 4.23
N GLU A 760 -7.46 34.97 3.63
CA GLU A 760 -7.30 34.68 2.22
C GLU A 760 -7.09 33.21 1.95
N GLU A 761 -7.66 32.69 0.88
CA GLU A 761 -7.40 31.34 0.42
C GLU A 761 -6.03 31.31 -0.28
N THR A 762 -5.11 30.51 0.25
CA THR A 762 -3.75 30.41 -0.30
C THR A 762 -3.71 29.47 -1.52
N ILE A 763 -3.15 29.97 -2.61
CA ILE A 763 -2.96 29.22 -3.87
C ILE A 763 -1.46 29.14 -4.15
N GLY A 764 -0.92 27.92 -4.15
CA GLY A 764 0.50 27.72 -4.43
C GLY A 764 0.82 27.92 -5.92
N LEU A 765 1.93 28.60 -6.20
CA LEU A 765 2.59 28.63 -7.51
C LEU A 765 4.09 28.54 -7.27
N ARG A 766 4.67 27.36 -7.52
CA ARG A 766 6.09 27.10 -7.27
C ARG A 766 6.97 27.97 -8.15
N GLY A 767 8.14 28.37 -7.65
CA GLY A 767 9.06 29.26 -8.34
C GLY A 767 8.84 30.75 -8.04
N TYR A 768 7.86 31.09 -7.22
CA TYR A 768 7.56 32.45 -6.76
C TYR A 768 7.51 32.49 -5.23
N GLU A 769 7.73 33.66 -4.65
CA GLU A 769 7.61 33.88 -3.20
C GLU A 769 6.12 33.80 -2.77
N ASN A 770 5.86 33.46 -1.51
CA ASN A 770 4.51 33.39 -0.96
C ASN A 770 3.79 34.72 -1.12
N GLY A 771 2.60 34.71 -1.77
CA GLY A 771 1.76 35.88 -2.00
C GLY A 771 2.30 36.93 -2.96
N SER A 772 3.39 36.63 -3.67
CA SER A 772 4.02 37.63 -4.56
C SER A 772 3.14 38.06 -5.72
N LEU A 773 2.18 37.24 -6.14
CA LEU A 773 1.21 37.58 -7.20
C LEU A 773 0.02 38.38 -6.71
N THR A 774 -0.17 38.49 -5.40
CA THR A 774 -1.20 39.26 -4.72
C THR A 774 -0.57 40.14 -3.65
N PRO A 775 0.26 41.14 -4.03
CA PRO A 775 0.98 41.97 -3.08
C PRO A 775 0.03 42.78 -2.21
N TYR A 776 0.56 43.32 -1.11
CA TYR A 776 -0.18 44.17 -0.18
C TYR A 776 -0.94 45.26 -0.92
N GLY A 777 -2.25 45.41 -0.64
CA GLY A 777 -3.14 46.36 -1.32
C GLY A 777 -3.75 45.85 -2.63
N SER A 778 -3.39 44.63 -3.08
CA SER A 778 -3.89 44.10 -4.35
C SER A 778 -4.43 42.67 -4.13
N PRO A 779 -5.55 42.50 -3.41
CA PRO A 779 -6.14 41.22 -3.13
C PRO A 779 -6.63 40.53 -4.42
N GLY A 780 -6.53 39.23 -4.51
CA GLY A 780 -6.98 38.41 -5.67
C GLY A 780 -8.49 38.18 -5.62
N TYR A 781 -9.21 38.64 -6.64
CA TYR A 781 -10.62 38.30 -6.85
C TYR A 781 -10.83 37.29 -7.96
N ALA A 782 -9.79 37.03 -8.74
CA ALA A 782 -9.74 35.94 -9.70
C ALA A 782 -8.34 35.29 -9.68
N TYR A 783 -8.26 34.01 -9.97
CA TYR A 783 -6.99 33.35 -10.24
C TYR A 783 -7.16 32.24 -11.25
N ASP A 784 -6.07 31.89 -11.92
CA ASP A 784 -5.90 30.65 -12.63
C ASP A 784 -4.59 29.97 -12.26
N ARG A 785 -4.53 28.64 -12.44
CA ARG A 785 -3.33 27.83 -12.30
C ARG A 785 -3.41 26.61 -13.18
N PHE A 786 -2.44 26.45 -14.05
CA PHE A 786 -2.27 25.27 -14.89
C PHE A 786 -0.93 24.62 -14.59
N GLY A 787 -0.86 23.30 -14.69
CA GLY A 787 0.37 22.57 -14.41
C GLY A 787 0.43 21.23 -15.11
N VAL A 788 1.65 20.84 -15.44
CA VAL A 788 1.98 19.53 -15.99
C VAL A 788 3.12 18.95 -15.14
N GLU A 789 2.98 17.69 -14.71
CA GLU A 789 4.01 16.99 -13.96
C GLU A 789 4.28 15.63 -14.61
N ILE A 790 5.55 15.24 -14.72
CA ILE A 790 5.97 13.89 -15.02
C ILE A 790 6.49 13.27 -13.72
N ARG A 791 5.84 12.21 -13.25
CA ARG A 791 6.12 11.56 -11.98
C ARG A 791 6.70 10.17 -12.21
N TYR A 792 7.66 9.74 -11.38
CA TYR A 792 8.21 8.39 -11.40
C TYR A 792 8.44 7.84 -9.99
N PRO A 793 7.87 6.65 -9.65
CA PRO A 793 8.00 6.08 -8.31
C PRO A 793 9.31 5.31 -8.16
N PHE A 794 10.12 5.69 -7.18
CA PHE A 794 11.31 4.94 -6.79
C PHE A 794 10.96 3.78 -5.86
N LEU A 795 10.02 4.03 -4.92
CA LEU A 795 9.52 3.05 -3.96
C LEU A 795 7.99 3.17 -3.88
N LEU A 796 7.30 2.03 -3.91
CA LEU A 796 5.86 1.89 -3.69
C LEU A 796 5.62 0.93 -2.52
N GLY A 797 4.57 1.16 -1.75
CA GLY A 797 4.19 0.35 -0.59
C GLY A 797 3.88 1.21 0.62
N ASN A 798 4.12 0.70 1.83
CA ASN A 798 3.87 1.44 3.09
C ASN A 798 4.64 2.77 3.14
N THR A 799 5.86 2.81 2.60
CA THR A 799 6.59 4.04 2.31
C THR A 799 6.60 4.24 0.81
N THR A 800 6.02 5.33 0.33
CA THR A 800 6.02 5.67 -1.10
C THR A 800 6.94 6.84 -1.36
N ILE A 801 7.88 6.68 -2.30
CA ILE A 801 8.84 7.73 -2.70
C ILE A 801 8.78 7.88 -4.20
N TYR A 802 8.51 9.11 -4.67
CA TYR A 802 8.54 9.41 -6.09
C TYR A 802 9.19 10.75 -6.38
N GLY A 803 9.84 10.83 -7.54
CA GLY A 803 10.37 12.07 -8.10
C GLY A 803 9.41 12.64 -9.13
N LEU A 804 9.46 13.95 -9.31
CA LEU A 804 8.66 14.65 -10.29
C LEU A 804 9.45 15.79 -10.94
N GLY A 805 9.16 16.02 -12.22
CA GLY A 805 9.53 17.21 -12.94
C GLY A 805 8.24 17.93 -13.34
N PHE A 806 8.19 19.25 -13.23
CA PHE A 806 6.97 20.00 -13.47
C PHE A 806 7.18 21.31 -14.23
N ALA A 807 6.12 21.76 -14.86
CA ALA A 807 5.96 23.12 -15.37
C ALA A 807 4.60 23.64 -14.91
N GLU A 808 4.56 24.84 -14.38
CA GLU A 808 3.34 25.52 -13.90
C GLU A 808 3.22 26.91 -14.52
N ALA A 809 1.98 27.35 -14.67
CA ALA A 809 1.65 28.70 -15.08
C ALA A 809 0.38 29.14 -14.35
N GLY A 810 0.32 30.40 -13.93
CA GLY A 810 -0.85 30.94 -13.26
C GLY A 810 -0.71 32.42 -12.97
N ASN A 811 -1.81 33.06 -12.58
CA ASN A 811 -1.84 34.46 -12.20
C ASN A 811 -3.04 34.74 -11.27
N ALA A 812 -3.03 35.90 -10.66
CA ALA A 812 -4.16 36.44 -9.90
C ALA A 812 -4.50 37.86 -10.38
N TRP A 813 -5.77 38.21 -10.29
CA TRP A 813 -6.28 39.52 -10.72
C TRP A 813 -7.09 40.16 -9.59
N THR A 814 -6.97 41.47 -9.48
CA THR A 814 -7.67 42.27 -8.45
C THR A 814 -9.14 42.54 -8.79
N ASP A 815 -9.56 42.28 -10.00
CA ASP A 815 -10.96 42.30 -10.43
C ASP A 815 -11.27 41.19 -11.41
N ILE A 816 -12.47 40.63 -11.37
CA ILE A 816 -12.93 39.62 -12.33
C ILE A 816 -12.96 40.20 -13.75
N ALA A 817 -13.24 41.47 -13.92
CA ALA A 817 -13.27 42.11 -15.24
C ALA A 817 -11.89 42.10 -15.92
N ASP A 818 -10.80 42.04 -15.16
CA ASP A 818 -9.44 42.00 -15.67
C ASP A 818 -8.95 40.57 -15.94
N PHE A 819 -9.77 39.58 -15.63
CA PHE A 819 -9.39 38.17 -15.77
C PHE A 819 -9.06 37.81 -17.22
N ASN A 820 -7.82 37.38 -17.45
CA ASN A 820 -7.34 36.88 -18.73
C ASN A 820 -6.50 35.60 -18.55
N PRO A 821 -7.04 34.42 -18.87
CA PRO A 821 -6.39 33.13 -18.60
C PRO A 821 -5.13 32.90 -19.41
N PHE A 822 -4.77 33.76 -20.37
CA PHE A 822 -3.55 33.67 -21.14
C PHE A 822 -2.42 34.56 -20.61
N LYS A 823 -2.70 35.43 -19.63
CA LYS A 823 -1.71 36.36 -19.05
C LYS A 823 -1.13 35.75 -17.76
N MET A 824 -0.39 34.64 -17.91
CA MET A 824 0.11 33.83 -16.82
C MET A 824 1.59 34.07 -16.50
N LYS A 825 1.99 33.82 -15.26
CA LYS A 825 3.36 33.77 -14.78
C LYS A 825 3.81 32.29 -14.74
N ARG A 826 4.93 31.98 -15.37
CA ARG A 826 5.39 30.63 -15.68
C ARG A 826 6.55 30.21 -14.75
N SER A 827 6.58 28.95 -14.41
CA SER A 827 7.68 28.35 -13.66
C SER A 827 7.92 26.91 -14.10
N ALA A 828 9.10 26.39 -13.83
CA ALA A 828 9.43 24.99 -13.99
C ALA A 828 10.40 24.53 -12.90
N GLY A 829 10.39 23.24 -12.62
CA GLY A 829 11.25 22.70 -11.57
C GLY A 829 11.19 21.18 -11.47
N PHE A 830 11.77 20.68 -10.41
CA PHE A 830 11.73 19.28 -10.05
C PHE A 830 11.60 19.12 -8.54
N GLY A 831 11.10 17.95 -8.11
CA GLY A 831 10.89 17.71 -6.71
C GLY A 831 10.85 16.24 -6.36
N VAL A 832 10.80 15.98 -5.06
CA VAL A 832 10.66 14.65 -4.49
C VAL A 832 9.50 14.65 -3.50
N ARG A 833 8.75 13.56 -3.50
CA ARG A 833 7.69 13.28 -2.53
C ARG A 833 8.02 12.01 -1.78
N ILE A 834 7.83 12.05 -0.47
CA ILE A 834 8.06 10.95 0.46
C ILE A 834 6.81 10.82 1.32
N PHE A 835 6.11 9.70 1.21
CA PHE A 835 5.03 9.37 2.11
C PHE A 835 5.52 8.41 3.19
N LEU A 836 5.33 8.81 4.44
CA LEU A 836 5.60 8.00 5.63
C LEU A 836 4.28 7.77 6.38
N PRO A 837 3.91 6.53 6.75
CA PRO A 837 2.61 6.22 7.35
C PRO A 837 2.25 7.03 8.61
N MET A 838 3.24 7.43 9.40
CA MET A 838 3.04 8.19 10.64
C MET A 838 3.19 9.70 10.47
N VAL A 839 3.81 10.17 9.39
CA VAL A 839 4.15 11.59 9.18
C VAL A 839 3.31 12.22 8.06
N GLY A 840 2.81 11.40 7.15
CA GLY A 840 2.09 11.86 5.96
C GLY A 840 3.01 12.11 4.76
N LEU A 841 2.55 12.92 3.82
CA LEU A 841 3.30 13.27 2.62
C LEU A 841 4.25 14.44 2.89
N MET A 842 5.52 14.26 2.57
CA MET A 842 6.55 15.30 2.58
C MET A 842 6.96 15.64 1.16
N GLY A 843 7.16 16.92 0.87
CA GLY A 843 7.60 17.41 -0.43
C GLY A 843 8.77 18.37 -0.31
N LEU A 844 9.75 18.21 -1.19
CA LEU A 844 10.82 19.18 -1.41
C LEU A 844 10.90 19.46 -2.91
N ASP A 845 10.67 20.72 -3.29
CA ASP A 845 10.72 21.18 -4.67
C ASP A 845 11.76 22.29 -4.83
N TRP A 846 12.48 22.22 -5.92
CA TRP A 846 13.20 23.34 -6.48
C TRP A 846 12.49 23.83 -7.73
N ALA A 847 12.23 25.15 -7.81
CA ALA A 847 11.53 25.75 -8.92
C ALA A 847 12.17 27.09 -9.33
N TYR A 848 12.13 27.37 -10.64
CA TYR A 848 12.55 28.63 -11.21
C TYR A 848 11.36 29.35 -11.84
N GLY A 849 11.08 30.60 -11.38
CA GLY A 849 10.08 31.48 -11.98
C GLY A 849 10.70 32.27 -13.13
N PHE A 850 10.05 32.25 -14.29
CA PHE A 850 10.56 32.88 -15.51
C PHE A 850 10.16 34.33 -15.66
N ASP A 851 9.02 34.71 -15.10
CA ASP A 851 8.40 36.00 -15.35
C ASP A 851 8.60 36.95 -14.17
N GLU A 852 8.71 38.25 -14.48
CA GLU A 852 8.83 39.28 -13.49
C GLU A 852 7.51 39.52 -12.72
N VAL A 853 7.61 39.66 -11.39
CA VAL A 853 6.49 39.91 -10.48
C VAL A 853 6.85 41.07 -9.58
N SER A 854 6.00 42.12 -9.55
CA SER A 854 6.16 43.31 -8.70
C SER A 854 7.56 43.94 -8.79
N GLY A 855 8.14 44.05 -10.00
CA GLY A 855 9.45 44.67 -10.25
C GLY A 855 10.66 43.77 -9.92
N LYS A 856 10.44 42.54 -9.41
CA LYS A 856 11.48 41.52 -9.20
C LYS A 856 11.51 40.56 -10.36
N LYS A 857 12.67 40.35 -10.95
CA LYS A 857 12.86 39.28 -11.96
C LYS A 857 12.62 37.93 -11.33
N GLY A 858 12.15 36.95 -12.15
CA GLY A 858 12.03 35.57 -11.75
C GLY A 858 13.33 35.01 -11.17
N GLY A 859 13.25 34.00 -10.36
CA GLY A 859 14.38 33.45 -9.63
C GLY A 859 14.18 32.04 -9.16
N SER A 860 15.20 31.53 -8.48
CA SER A 860 15.25 30.18 -7.91
C SER A 860 14.64 30.17 -6.50
N ASN A 861 13.67 29.30 -6.26
CA ASN A 861 13.03 29.14 -4.96
C ASN A 861 13.00 27.65 -4.57
N PHE A 862 13.21 27.39 -3.29
CA PHE A 862 12.96 26.07 -2.69
C PHE A 862 11.63 26.10 -1.92
N HIS A 863 10.85 25.06 -2.09
CA HIS A 863 9.57 24.89 -1.43
C HIS A 863 9.57 23.58 -0.66
N PHE A 864 9.29 23.64 0.64
CA PHE A 864 9.22 22.50 1.51
C PHE A 864 7.82 22.38 2.10
N VAL A 865 7.19 21.21 1.93
CA VAL A 865 5.83 20.96 2.41
C VAL A 865 5.76 19.68 3.20
N LEU A 866 5.04 19.73 4.30
CA LEU A 866 4.72 18.61 5.16
C LEU A 866 3.20 18.47 5.28
N GLY A 867 2.69 17.28 4.94
CA GLY A 867 1.28 16.95 5.13
C GLY A 867 0.30 17.48 4.08
N GLN A 868 0.76 18.20 3.07
CA GLN A 868 -0.07 18.67 1.94
C GLN A 868 0.59 18.32 0.60
N GLU A 869 -0.24 18.02 -0.39
CA GLU A 869 0.17 17.96 -1.79
C GLU A 869 -0.08 19.31 -2.45
N PHE A 870 0.91 19.77 -3.22
CA PHE A 870 0.77 21.01 -4.00
C PHE A 870 -0.36 20.93 -5.02
#